data_22f5d65a52c60072850bf712fcaf91d0
#
_entry.id   22f5d65a52c60072850bf712fcaf91d0
#
_cell.length_a   1.000
_cell.length_b   1.000
_cell.length_c   1.000
_cell.angle_alpha   90.00
_cell.angle_beta   90.00
_cell.angle_gamma   90.00
#
_symmetry.space_group_name_H-M   'P 1'
#
loop_
_entity.id
_entity.type
_entity.pdbx_description
1 polymer ?
#
loop_
_entity_poly.entity_id
_entity_poly.type
_entity_poly.pdbx_seq_one_letter_code
_entity_poly.pdbx_strand_id
1 'polypeptide(L)'
;MTWFAACVDKNARMGRDGAGARERKRHGRHYTPTALAEFLAGRVAARVVAPGSGLRVLDPACGGGELLFAIRAALAERLPEAPVELVGYDVDPEGLTVARERAARAGVVVDWRQADFLAEYAALPAQSFHVVIANPPYVRTQQLGGEAAQALRGQFGLHGRFDLTHPFVAAVPRLLVPDGVFGLLCANRFLTTKAGANLRAVLLGELAPVELYDLGDTRLFEAAVLPAVTIAVRGRGDERCRYVSVYQESPADRAAHANVERRVEDAGATPVPAPTSPADIAGRASAPRRPGGALPGGAIGDPARGVGAEWPLPATPAPDESVPYLPGGHTECEGRESSADVGRDHGGPAGDCGPFVAEADLFDVLGAGTDATIRWQGRRFAVTVGELAIPAGSAAVGWRMARVGHDDWLDAISARMWRTFGDLARIRVGIKTNADRVFIAEHWGEPDTEPELLCDLITHHDLRPWRVEGSRRARVLYPYDLDHPRRIPVDLARYPRTAAYLEQHREVLSARSYLTDAGRKWFEHWVPQRPHMWRTPKVVFPDISDRPRFALDRSGAVVNGDCYWISLSELDGDFPAEELACLMMGIANSALGVRFYDAVCGNRLYSGRRRWITQYVSRLPLPDPAGAPAVAIADLVRALVQEPERALVAQQELDDLVNRAFAL
;
A
#
# COMPACT_ATOMS: atom_id res chain seq x y z
N MET A 1 -25.79 -23.24 -12.94
CA MET A 1 -24.83 -23.37 -11.82
C MET A 1 -23.96 -22.14 -11.85
N THR A 2 -24.10 -21.29 -10.86
CA THR A 2 -23.39 -20.01 -10.75
C THR A 2 -21.88 -20.27 -10.60
N TRP A 3 -21.07 -19.47 -11.26
CA TRP A 3 -19.61 -19.59 -11.32
C TRP A 3 -18.94 -19.64 -9.94
N PHE A 4 -19.50 -18.91 -8.98
CA PHE A 4 -19.01 -18.85 -7.61
C PHE A 4 -19.28 -20.16 -6.83
N ALA A 5 -20.42 -20.81 -7.08
CA ALA A 5 -20.76 -22.11 -6.48
C ALA A 5 -19.82 -23.22 -6.95
N ALA A 6 -19.36 -23.19 -8.21
CA ALA A 6 -18.40 -24.16 -8.74
C ALA A 6 -16.99 -24.04 -8.12
N CYS A 7 -16.59 -22.85 -7.69
CA CYS A 7 -15.35 -22.65 -6.95
C CYS A 7 -15.46 -23.11 -5.48
N VAL A 8 -16.64 -23.04 -4.88
CA VAL A 8 -16.93 -23.47 -3.51
C VAL A 8 -16.94 -25.00 -3.43
N ASP A 9 -17.53 -25.69 -4.41
CA ASP A 9 -17.74 -27.14 -4.37
C ASP A 9 -16.46 -27.98 -4.61
N LYS A 10 -15.49 -27.48 -5.37
CA LYS A 10 -14.20 -28.14 -5.57
C LYS A 10 -13.33 -28.26 -4.31
N ASN A 11 -13.58 -27.44 -3.29
CA ASN A 11 -12.77 -27.37 -2.07
C ASN A 11 -13.43 -28.01 -0.83
N ALA A 12 -14.67 -28.49 -0.93
CA ALA A 12 -15.43 -29.03 0.20
C ALA A 12 -15.03 -30.47 0.61
N ARG A 13 -14.08 -31.11 -0.06
CA ARG A 13 -13.73 -32.53 0.16
C ARG A 13 -12.48 -32.80 1.00
N MET A 14 -11.90 -31.83 1.69
CA MET A 14 -10.78 -32.06 2.60
C MET A 14 -11.01 -31.49 4.00
N GLY A 15 -11.27 -32.39 4.95
CA GLY A 15 -10.90 -32.30 6.39
C GLY A 15 -11.72 -31.34 7.25
N ARG A 16 -12.63 -31.90 8.03
CA ARG A 16 -13.25 -31.30 9.22
C ARG A 16 -12.21 -31.32 10.34
N ASP A 17 -11.77 -30.16 10.78
CA ASP A 17 -11.44 -29.73 12.14
C ASP A 17 -10.47 -28.51 12.03
N GLY A 18 -10.86 -27.39 12.59
CA GLY A 18 -10.12 -26.11 12.50
C GLY A 18 -10.58 -25.18 11.34
N ALA A 19 -11.69 -25.46 10.69
CA ALA A 19 -12.12 -24.92 9.41
C ALA A 19 -12.62 -23.46 9.45
N GLY A 20 -13.28 -23.00 10.52
CA GLY A 20 -14.05 -21.75 10.49
C GLY A 20 -13.23 -20.48 10.23
N ALA A 21 -12.03 -20.31 10.81
CA ALA A 21 -11.21 -19.13 10.62
C ALA A 21 -10.40 -19.18 9.30
N ARG A 22 -9.94 -20.36 8.90
CA ARG A 22 -9.22 -20.55 7.63
C ARG A 22 -10.14 -20.45 6.42
N GLU A 23 -11.39 -20.87 6.56
CA GLU A 23 -12.41 -20.84 5.51
C GLU A 23 -12.92 -19.41 5.29
N ARG A 24 -13.15 -18.64 6.37
CA ARG A 24 -13.44 -17.19 6.29
C ARG A 24 -12.33 -16.42 5.57
N LYS A 25 -11.06 -16.73 5.85
CA LYS A 25 -9.89 -16.12 5.21
C LYS A 25 -9.76 -16.48 3.71
N ARG A 26 -10.21 -17.68 3.30
CA ARG A 26 -10.21 -18.13 1.89
C ARG A 26 -11.24 -17.39 1.03
N HIS A 27 -12.38 -17.03 1.61
CA HIS A 27 -13.48 -16.37 0.88
C HIS A 27 -13.45 -14.85 0.96
N GLY A 28 -12.43 -14.26 1.61
CA GLY A 28 -12.29 -12.81 1.74
C GLY A 28 -13.43 -12.16 2.54
N ARG A 29 -14.10 -12.94 3.41
CA ARG A 29 -15.23 -12.47 4.23
C ARG A 29 -14.69 -11.64 5.39
N HIS A 30 -14.92 -10.34 5.34
CA HIS A 30 -14.62 -9.40 6.40
C HIS A 30 -15.92 -8.69 6.80
N TYR A 31 -16.41 -8.97 8.01
CA TYR A 31 -17.55 -8.22 8.55
C TYR A 31 -17.12 -6.77 8.80
N THR A 32 -17.95 -5.84 8.36
CA THR A 32 -17.71 -4.41 8.58
C THR A 32 -18.00 -4.07 10.04
N PRO A 33 -17.05 -3.48 10.81
CA PRO A 33 -17.33 -3.00 12.15
C PRO A 33 -18.45 -1.94 12.14
N THR A 34 -19.35 -2.00 13.12
CA THR A 34 -20.54 -1.15 13.19
C THR A 34 -20.20 0.34 13.11
N ALA A 35 -19.23 0.83 13.90
CA ALA A 35 -18.82 2.23 13.87
C ALA A 35 -18.28 2.68 12.49
N LEU A 36 -17.59 1.79 11.77
CA LEU A 36 -17.13 2.08 10.41
C LEU A 36 -18.27 2.08 9.39
N ALA A 37 -19.26 1.18 9.57
CA ALA A 37 -20.47 1.16 8.75
C ALA A 37 -21.30 2.43 8.95
N GLU A 38 -21.48 2.86 10.19
CA GLU A 38 -22.18 4.10 10.56
C GLU A 38 -21.46 5.34 10.00
N PHE A 39 -20.14 5.40 10.12
CA PHE A 39 -19.34 6.47 9.52
C PHE A 39 -19.53 6.55 8.01
N LEU A 40 -19.32 5.42 7.29
CA LEU A 40 -19.52 5.36 5.84
C LEU A 40 -20.94 5.77 5.45
N ALA A 41 -21.95 5.22 6.13
CA ALA A 41 -23.34 5.51 5.88
C ALA A 41 -23.69 7.00 6.11
N GLY A 42 -23.20 7.61 7.19
CA GLY A 42 -23.37 9.03 7.48
C GLY A 42 -22.78 9.92 6.39
N ARG A 43 -21.56 9.58 5.90
CA ARG A 43 -20.92 10.33 4.80
C ARG A 43 -21.68 10.19 3.48
N VAL A 44 -22.20 8.99 3.17
CA VAL A 44 -23.05 8.75 2.00
C VAL A 44 -24.35 9.52 2.12
N ALA A 45 -25.08 9.39 3.24
CA ALA A 45 -26.34 10.06 3.46
C ALA A 45 -26.22 11.59 3.36
N ALA A 46 -25.09 12.17 3.81
CA ALA A 46 -24.81 13.61 3.72
C ALA A 46 -24.79 14.13 2.26
N ARG A 47 -24.56 13.27 1.27
CA ARG A 47 -24.49 13.61 -0.16
C ARG A 47 -25.78 13.29 -0.92
N VAL A 48 -26.70 12.52 -0.31
CA VAL A 48 -27.96 12.15 -0.96
C VAL A 48 -28.91 13.33 -1.04
N VAL A 49 -29.44 13.57 -2.23
CA VAL A 49 -30.55 14.50 -2.48
C VAL A 49 -31.81 13.67 -2.60
N ALA A 50 -32.87 14.01 -1.83
CA ALA A 50 -34.13 13.29 -1.85
C ALA A 50 -34.86 13.50 -3.19
N PRO A 51 -35.08 12.46 -3.99
CA PRO A 51 -36.02 12.54 -5.10
C PRO A 51 -37.45 12.49 -4.56
N GLY A 52 -38.40 13.15 -5.22
CA GLY A 52 -39.79 13.11 -4.82
C GLY A 52 -40.47 11.73 -4.88
N SER A 53 -39.82 10.73 -5.52
CA SER A 53 -40.31 9.37 -5.75
C SER A 53 -39.83 8.31 -4.75
N GLY A 54 -38.99 8.69 -3.78
CA GLY A 54 -38.36 7.75 -2.84
C GLY A 54 -36.97 7.29 -3.28
N LEU A 55 -36.23 6.69 -2.35
CA LEU A 55 -34.84 6.27 -2.52
C LEU A 55 -34.75 4.76 -2.71
N ARG A 56 -33.89 4.30 -3.62
CA ARG A 56 -33.48 2.90 -3.75
C ARG A 56 -32.00 2.75 -3.44
N VAL A 57 -31.69 1.86 -2.51
CA VAL A 57 -30.33 1.59 -2.01
C VAL A 57 -29.93 0.17 -2.33
N LEU A 58 -28.72 -0.04 -2.82
CA LEU A 58 -28.15 -1.35 -3.13
C LEU A 58 -26.88 -1.60 -2.32
N ASP A 59 -26.79 -2.78 -1.72
CA ASP A 59 -25.51 -3.39 -1.31
C ASP A 59 -25.30 -4.67 -2.12
N PRO A 60 -24.31 -4.71 -3.03
CA PRO A 60 -24.10 -5.84 -3.92
C PRO A 60 -23.34 -7.02 -3.28
N ALA A 61 -22.88 -6.90 -2.01
CA ALA A 61 -22.17 -7.92 -1.24
C ALA A 61 -22.46 -7.74 0.26
N CYS A 62 -23.74 -7.84 0.64
CA CYS A 62 -24.27 -7.31 1.89
C CYS A 62 -23.91 -8.12 3.15
N GLY A 63 -23.44 -9.38 3.03
CA GLY A 63 -23.14 -10.23 4.16
C GLY A 63 -24.24 -10.27 5.22
N GLY A 64 -23.93 -9.86 6.44
CA GLY A 64 -24.89 -9.72 7.56
C GLY A 64 -25.74 -8.44 7.55
N GLY A 65 -25.70 -7.65 6.47
CA GLY A 65 -26.54 -6.45 6.28
C GLY A 65 -26.04 -5.18 6.97
N GLU A 66 -24.82 -5.16 7.52
CA GLU A 66 -24.33 -4.05 8.36
C GLU A 66 -24.43 -2.70 7.68
N LEU A 67 -23.99 -2.59 6.42
CA LEU A 67 -24.04 -1.34 5.65
C LEU A 67 -25.49 -0.92 5.32
N LEU A 68 -26.38 -1.89 5.04
CA LEU A 68 -27.79 -1.58 4.76
C LEU A 68 -28.53 -1.05 5.99
N PHE A 69 -28.26 -1.59 7.17
CA PHE A 69 -28.84 -1.09 8.42
C PHE A 69 -28.29 0.30 8.76
N ALA A 70 -26.99 0.51 8.63
CA ALA A 70 -26.36 1.79 8.89
C ALA A 70 -26.88 2.90 7.94
N ILE A 71 -26.94 2.64 6.63
CA ILE A 71 -27.42 3.63 5.68
C ILE A 71 -28.93 3.91 5.85
N ARG A 72 -29.73 2.90 6.21
CA ARG A 72 -31.15 3.11 6.53
C ARG A 72 -31.33 4.04 7.71
N ALA A 73 -30.54 3.86 8.78
CA ALA A 73 -30.57 4.73 9.95
C ALA A 73 -30.15 6.17 9.60
N ALA A 74 -29.03 6.34 8.91
CA ALA A 74 -28.52 7.65 8.50
C ALA A 74 -29.48 8.40 7.55
N LEU A 75 -30.15 7.69 6.63
CA LEU A 75 -31.15 8.28 5.75
C LEU A 75 -32.44 8.63 6.51
N ALA A 76 -32.86 7.83 7.50
CA ALA A 76 -34.02 8.14 8.31
C ALA A 76 -33.82 9.39 9.18
N GLU A 77 -32.63 9.62 9.68
CA GLU A 77 -32.28 10.83 10.42
C GLU A 77 -32.31 12.07 9.52
N ARG A 78 -31.68 11.95 8.34
CA ARG A 78 -31.49 13.09 7.43
C ARG A 78 -32.72 13.42 6.57
N LEU A 79 -33.45 12.41 6.14
CA LEU A 79 -34.57 12.49 5.19
C LEU A 79 -35.75 11.66 5.72
N PRO A 80 -36.34 12.04 6.87
CA PRO A 80 -37.33 11.23 7.58
C PRO A 80 -38.57 10.90 6.76
N GLU A 81 -38.95 11.78 5.83
CA GLU A 81 -40.14 11.61 5.00
C GLU A 81 -39.89 10.83 3.70
N ALA A 82 -38.64 10.52 3.37
CA ALA A 82 -38.32 9.82 2.12
C ALA A 82 -38.52 8.30 2.27
N PRO A 83 -39.39 7.68 1.45
CA PRO A 83 -39.45 6.22 1.41
C PRO A 83 -38.12 5.63 0.94
N VAL A 84 -37.65 4.58 1.63
CA VAL A 84 -36.36 3.93 1.31
C VAL A 84 -36.58 2.45 1.04
N GLU A 85 -36.32 2.02 -0.19
CA GLU A 85 -36.26 0.61 -0.61
C GLU A 85 -34.81 0.11 -0.51
N LEU A 86 -34.60 -0.98 0.22
CA LEU A 86 -33.28 -1.58 0.42
C LEU A 86 -33.19 -2.90 -0.35
N VAL A 87 -32.09 -3.09 -1.09
CA VAL A 87 -31.79 -4.31 -1.83
C VAL A 87 -30.39 -4.81 -1.43
N GLY A 88 -30.29 -6.06 -1.01
CA GLY A 88 -29.04 -6.69 -0.62
C GLY A 88 -28.79 -7.98 -1.37
N TYR A 89 -27.63 -8.10 -2.00
CA TYR A 89 -27.12 -9.32 -2.63
C TYR A 89 -26.05 -9.96 -1.79
N ASP A 90 -26.06 -11.27 -1.65
CA ASP A 90 -24.91 -12.05 -1.21
C ASP A 90 -25.03 -13.50 -1.71
N VAL A 91 -23.89 -14.15 -1.91
CA VAL A 91 -23.83 -15.59 -2.24
C VAL A 91 -23.88 -16.46 -1.00
N ASP A 92 -23.60 -15.88 0.18
CA ASP A 92 -23.53 -16.59 1.45
C ASP A 92 -24.91 -16.73 2.12
N PRO A 93 -25.46 -17.96 2.17
CA PRO A 93 -26.76 -18.19 2.82
C PRO A 93 -26.73 -17.97 4.34
N GLU A 94 -25.56 -18.20 4.99
CA GLU A 94 -25.43 -18.01 6.44
C GLU A 94 -25.46 -16.52 6.78
N GLY A 95 -24.71 -15.69 6.03
CA GLY A 95 -24.73 -14.24 6.17
C GLY A 95 -26.13 -13.67 5.98
N LEU A 96 -26.83 -14.10 4.92
CA LEU A 96 -28.21 -13.67 4.66
C LEU A 96 -29.21 -14.13 5.72
N THR A 97 -29.00 -15.29 6.35
CA THR A 97 -29.84 -15.73 7.47
C THR A 97 -29.71 -14.78 8.65
N VAL A 98 -28.48 -14.43 9.03
CA VAL A 98 -28.21 -13.43 10.08
C VAL A 98 -28.81 -12.07 9.71
N ALA A 99 -28.66 -11.64 8.46
CA ALA A 99 -29.22 -10.37 7.99
C ALA A 99 -30.75 -10.32 8.10
N ARG A 100 -31.45 -11.40 7.68
CA ARG A 100 -32.91 -11.51 7.79
C ARG A 100 -33.40 -11.48 9.24
N GLU A 101 -32.72 -12.20 10.15
CA GLU A 101 -33.06 -12.17 11.57
C GLU A 101 -32.87 -10.78 12.20
N ARG A 102 -31.80 -10.09 11.83
CA ARG A 102 -31.56 -8.71 12.28
C ARG A 102 -32.63 -7.76 11.75
N ALA A 103 -32.96 -7.86 10.47
CA ALA A 103 -34.00 -7.06 9.83
C ALA A 103 -35.37 -7.24 10.51
N ALA A 104 -35.76 -8.49 10.79
CA ALA A 104 -37.00 -8.81 11.49
C ALA A 104 -37.02 -8.22 12.90
N ARG A 105 -35.93 -8.30 13.66
CA ARG A 105 -35.81 -7.69 15.00
C ARG A 105 -35.89 -6.16 14.97
N ALA A 106 -35.34 -5.53 13.94
CA ALA A 106 -35.30 -4.08 13.77
C ALA A 106 -36.55 -3.53 13.05
N GLY A 107 -37.49 -4.37 12.58
CA GLY A 107 -38.66 -3.97 11.81
C GLY A 107 -38.29 -3.33 10.45
N VAL A 108 -37.14 -3.72 9.86
CA VAL A 108 -36.65 -3.18 8.58
C VAL A 108 -36.97 -4.14 7.45
N VAL A 109 -37.59 -3.63 6.39
CA VAL A 109 -37.84 -4.42 5.18
C VAL A 109 -36.72 -4.27 4.18
N VAL A 110 -36.14 -5.40 3.73
CA VAL A 110 -35.08 -5.45 2.74
C VAL A 110 -35.35 -6.58 1.74
N ASP A 111 -35.16 -6.32 0.46
CA ASP A 111 -35.16 -7.34 -0.60
C ASP A 111 -33.83 -8.09 -0.59
N TRP A 112 -33.78 -9.22 0.11
CA TRP A 112 -32.59 -10.05 0.24
C TRP A 112 -32.50 -11.07 -0.89
N ARG A 113 -31.46 -10.97 -1.70
CA ARG A 113 -31.21 -11.84 -2.86
C ARG A 113 -29.98 -12.72 -2.63
N GLN A 114 -30.24 -14.04 -2.52
CA GLN A 114 -29.17 -15.03 -2.47
C GLN A 114 -28.72 -15.34 -3.91
N ALA A 115 -27.81 -14.55 -4.44
CA ALA A 115 -27.35 -14.66 -5.82
C ALA A 115 -25.95 -14.08 -6.01
N ASP A 116 -25.30 -14.47 -7.10
CA ASP A 116 -24.06 -13.83 -7.57
C ASP A 116 -24.42 -12.52 -8.29
N PHE A 117 -24.21 -11.40 -7.61
CA PHE A 117 -24.48 -10.07 -8.15
C PHE A 117 -23.78 -9.84 -9.50
N LEU A 118 -22.52 -10.28 -9.67
CA LEU A 118 -21.78 -10.06 -10.90
C LEU A 118 -22.36 -10.85 -12.09
N ALA A 119 -23.04 -11.96 -11.82
CA ALA A 119 -23.75 -12.72 -12.83
C ALA A 119 -25.10 -12.08 -13.20
N GLU A 120 -25.78 -11.44 -12.24
CA GLU A 120 -27.13 -10.89 -12.41
C GLU A 120 -27.19 -9.39 -12.73
N TYR A 121 -26.08 -8.65 -12.50
CA TYR A 121 -26.09 -7.18 -12.58
C TYR A 121 -26.57 -6.65 -13.94
N ALA A 122 -26.29 -7.38 -15.04
CA ALA A 122 -26.68 -6.96 -16.38
C ALA A 122 -28.20 -6.98 -16.60
N ALA A 123 -28.93 -7.83 -15.85
CA ALA A 123 -30.39 -7.92 -15.88
C ALA A 123 -31.05 -6.83 -15.03
N LEU A 124 -30.32 -6.16 -14.12
CA LEU A 124 -30.85 -5.06 -13.35
C LEU A 124 -31.12 -3.84 -14.25
N PRO A 125 -32.20 -3.09 -14.04
CA PRO A 125 -32.44 -1.87 -14.78
C PRO A 125 -31.29 -0.87 -14.60
N ALA A 126 -30.85 -0.23 -15.68
CA ALA A 126 -29.88 0.84 -15.60
C ALA A 126 -30.49 2.04 -14.85
N GLN A 127 -29.63 2.81 -14.17
CA GLN A 127 -30.04 4.04 -13.48
C GLN A 127 -31.24 3.84 -12.54
N SER A 128 -31.21 2.77 -11.75
CA SER A 128 -32.32 2.38 -10.88
C SER A 128 -32.03 2.53 -9.39
N PHE A 129 -30.82 2.89 -9.00
CA PHE A 129 -30.43 3.08 -7.60
C PHE A 129 -29.92 4.51 -7.37
N HIS A 130 -30.35 5.10 -6.26
CA HIS A 130 -29.91 6.42 -5.81
C HIS A 130 -28.64 6.33 -4.96
N VAL A 131 -28.48 5.19 -4.27
CA VAL A 131 -27.31 4.88 -3.45
C VAL A 131 -26.85 3.47 -3.74
N VAL A 132 -25.55 3.30 -3.92
CA VAL A 132 -24.85 2.02 -3.82
C VAL A 132 -23.84 2.13 -2.69
N ILE A 133 -23.91 1.21 -1.72
CA ILE A 133 -22.97 1.15 -0.61
C ILE A 133 -22.39 -0.26 -0.55
N ALA A 134 -21.07 -0.40 -0.47
CA ALA A 134 -20.45 -1.71 -0.64
C ALA A 134 -19.14 -1.89 0.14
N ASN A 135 -18.96 -3.09 0.68
CA ASN A 135 -17.68 -3.66 1.11
C ASN A 135 -17.44 -4.96 0.34
N PRO A 136 -17.02 -4.90 -0.94
CA PRO A 136 -16.89 -6.09 -1.79
C PRO A 136 -15.73 -6.99 -1.34
N PRO A 137 -15.75 -8.31 -1.68
CA PRO A 137 -14.74 -9.25 -1.26
C PRO A 137 -13.35 -8.94 -1.85
N TYR A 138 -12.28 -9.14 -1.03
CA TYR A 138 -10.88 -8.87 -1.41
C TYR A 138 -10.17 -10.14 -1.92
N VAL A 139 -10.75 -10.83 -2.92
CA VAL A 139 -10.21 -12.08 -3.49
C VAL A 139 -9.38 -11.75 -4.74
N ARG A 140 -8.11 -12.21 -4.75
CA ARG A 140 -7.21 -11.98 -5.90
C ARG A 140 -7.55 -12.90 -7.07
N THR A 141 -7.35 -12.41 -8.30
CA THR A 141 -7.59 -13.18 -9.54
C THR A 141 -6.89 -14.53 -9.60
N GLN A 142 -5.71 -14.67 -8.97
CA GLN A 142 -5.00 -15.95 -8.90
C GLN A 142 -5.75 -17.04 -8.11
N GLN A 143 -6.67 -16.64 -7.23
CA GLN A 143 -7.51 -17.54 -6.43
C GLN A 143 -8.82 -17.90 -7.18
N LEU A 144 -9.21 -17.11 -8.18
CA LEU A 144 -10.44 -17.31 -8.97
C LEU A 144 -10.29 -18.36 -10.08
N GLY A 145 -9.06 -18.66 -10.49
CA GLY A 145 -8.80 -19.46 -11.68
C GLY A 145 -8.80 -18.66 -13.00
N GLY A 146 -8.10 -19.18 -14.02
CA GLY A 146 -7.84 -18.44 -15.26
C GLY A 146 -9.09 -18.09 -16.06
N GLU A 147 -10.03 -19.03 -16.19
CA GLU A 147 -11.27 -18.83 -16.96
C GLU A 147 -12.20 -17.78 -16.32
N ALA A 148 -12.38 -17.82 -14.97
CA ALA A 148 -13.18 -16.85 -14.26
C ALA A 148 -12.60 -15.43 -14.37
N ALA A 149 -11.29 -15.33 -14.21
CA ALA A 149 -10.59 -14.06 -14.38
C ALA A 149 -10.72 -13.50 -15.80
N GLN A 150 -10.71 -14.39 -16.81
CA GLN A 150 -10.89 -14.00 -18.21
C GLN A 150 -12.32 -13.52 -18.50
N ALA A 151 -13.34 -14.23 -17.98
CA ALA A 151 -14.74 -13.84 -18.13
C ALA A 151 -15.02 -12.46 -17.52
N LEU A 152 -14.58 -12.23 -16.26
CA LEU A 152 -14.72 -10.94 -15.59
C LEU A 152 -13.97 -9.82 -16.34
N ARG A 153 -12.79 -10.13 -16.88
CA ARG A 153 -12.01 -9.17 -17.68
C ARG A 153 -12.79 -8.72 -18.91
N GLY A 154 -13.37 -9.67 -19.67
CA GLY A 154 -14.18 -9.36 -20.84
C GLY A 154 -15.47 -8.61 -20.52
N GLN A 155 -16.17 -9.03 -19.45
CA GLN A 155 -17.46 -8.46 -19.05
C GLN A 155 -17.35 -7.02 -18.53
N PHE A 156 -16.28 -6.70 -17.79
CA PHE A 156 -16.12 -5.40 -17.13
C PHE A 156 -14.97 -4.54 -17.70
N GLY A 157 -14.35 -4.94 -18.81
CA GLY A 157 -13.27 -4.18 -19.45
C GLY A 157 -12.01 -4.05 -18.61
N LEU A 158 -11.72 -5.04 -17.73
CA LEU A 158 -10.61 -4.97 -16.78
C LEU A 158 -9.28 -5.37 -17.43
N HIS A 159 -8.20 -4.69 -17.06
CA HIS A 159 -6.87 -4.93 -17.60
C HIS A 159 -5.88 -5.39 -16.50
N GLY A 160 -4.89 -6.17 -16.91
CA GLY A 160 -3.81 -6.59 -16.02
C GLY A 160 -4.26 -7.46 -14.85
N ARG A 161 -3.65 -7.24 -13.68
CA ARG A 161 -4.02 -7.92 -12.43
C ARG A 161 -5.08 -7.09 -11.70
N PHE A 162 -6.09 -7.76 -11.18
CA PHE A 162 -7.16 -7.14 -10.40
C PHE A 162 -7.61 -8.09 -9.28
N ASP A 163 -8.46 -7.65 -8.38
CA ASP A 163 -9.19 -8.47 -7.41
C ASP A 163 -10.71 -8.31 -7.62
N LEU A 164 -11.50 -9.09 -6.87
CA LEU A 164 -12.95 -9.06 -7.02
C LEU A 164 -13.60 -7.70 -6.72
N THR A 165 -12.96 -6.83 -5.95
CA THR A 165 -13.45 -5.46 -5.73
C THR A 165 -13.65 -4.70 -7.06
N HIS A 166 -12.76 -4.91 -8.03
CA HIS A 166 -12.79 -4.16 -9.30
C HIS A 166 -14.05 -4.39 -10.14
N PRO A 167 -14.51 -5.64 -10.42
CA PRO A 167 -15.75 -5.83 -11.17
C PRO A 167 -16.99 -5.32 -10.42
N PHE A 168 -17.04 -5.41 -9.07
CA PHE A 168 -18.11 -4.80 -8.29
C PHE A 168 -18.18 -3.29 -8.50
N VAL A 169 -17.04 -2.60 -8.44
CA VAL A 169 -16.98 -1.15 -8.66
C VAL A 169 -17.29 -0.79 -10.13
N ALA A 170 -16.83 -1.59 -11.09
CA ALA A 170 -17.11 -1.37 -12.51
C ALA A 170 -18.60 -1.51 -12.89
N ALA A 171 -19.37 -2.25 -12.09
CA ALA A 171 -20.80 -2.39 -12.29
C ALA A 171 -21.61 -1.14 -11.83
N VAL A 172 -21.08 -0.35 -10.89
CA VAL A 172 -21.80 0.73 -10.20
C VAL A 172 -22.26 1.85 -11.15
N PRO A 173 -21.45 2.40 -12.07
CA PRO A 173 -21.87 3.53 -12.90
C PRO A 173 -23.16 3.28 -13.69
N ARG A 174 -23.34 2.05 -14.19
CA ARG A 174 -24.55 1.68 -14.93
C ARG A 174 -25.81 1.70 -14.05
N LEU A 175 -25.67 1.36 -12.77
CA LEU A 175 -26.80 1.15 -11.87
C LEU A 175 -27.25 2.43 -11.17
N LEU A 176 -26.34 3.37 -10.92
CA LEU A 176 -26.66 4.64 -10.27
C LEU A 176 -27.43 5.56 -11.21
N VAL A 177 -28.40 6.28 -10.64
CA VAL A 177 -29.03 7.44 -11.30
C VAL A 177 -28.01 8.59 -11.46
N PRO A 178 -28.24 9.57 -12.34
CA PRO A 178 -27.46 10.83 -12.30
C PRO A 178 -27.49 11.43 -10.89
N ASP A 179 -26.36 11.97 -10.43
CA ASP A 179 -26.15 12.45 -9.04
C ASP A 179 -26.31 11.38 -7.95
N GLY A 180 -26.44 10.12 -8.32
CA GLY A 180 -26.47 9.00 -7.37
C GLY A 180 -25.13 8.85 -6.64
N VAL A 181 -25.19 8.42 -5.38
CA VAL A 181 -24.05 8.36 -4.47
C VAL A 181 -23.52 6.94 -4.34
N PHE A 182 -22.21 6.79 -4.43
CA PHE A 182 -21.50 5.55 -4.19
C PHE A 182 -20.64 5.63 -2.95
N GLY A 183 -20.87 4.75 -1.99
CA GLY A 183 -20.02 4.54 -0.81
C GLY A 183 -19.24 3.23 -0.93
N LEU A 184 -17.92 3.30 -0.99
CA LEU A 184 -17.06 2.15 -1.11
C LEU A 184 -16.15 2.02 0.11
N LEU A 185 -16.14 0.84 0.72
CA LEU A 185 -15.12 0.41 1.66
C LEU A 185 -14.28 -0.67 0.98
N CYS A 186 -12.97 -0.47 0.90
CA CYS A 186 -12.07 -1.46 0.31
C CYS A 186 -10.63 -1.30 0.83
N ALA A 187 -9.72 -2.19 0.40
CA ALA A 187 -8.31 -2.05 0.75
C ALA A 187 -7.67 -0.83 0.07
N ASN A 188 -6.92 -0.01 0.81
CA ASN A 188 -6.30 1.24 0.33
C ASN A 188 -5.27 1.05 -0.80
N ARG A 189 -4.80 -0.18 -1.03
CA ARG A 189 -3.80 -0.48 -2.07
C ARG A 189 -4.21 -0.04 -3.48
N PHE A 190 -5.51 0.16 -3.75
CA PHE A 190 -5.93 0.68 -5.05
C PHE A 190 -5.41 2.11 -5.29
N LEU A 191 -5.14 2.87 -4.25
CA LEU A 191 -4.65 4.25 -4.36
C LEU A 191 -3.30 4.32 -5.09
N THR A 192 -2.38 3.40 -4.79
CA THR A 192 -0.97 3.54 -5.19
C THR A 192 -0.45 2.42 -6.10
N THR A 193 -1.10 1.25 -6.14
CA THR A 193 -0.61 0.09 -6.91
C THR A 193 -1.00 0.14 -8.38
N LYS A 194 -0.20 -0.51 -9.25
CA LYS A 194 -0.56 -0.72 -10.65
C LYS A 194 -1.86 -1.51 -10.81
N ALA A 195 -2.10 -2.49 -9.95
CA ALA A 195 -3.34 -3.28 -9.95
C ALA A 195 -4.59 -2.43 -9.71
N GLY A 196 -4.48 -1.32 -8.94
CA GLY A 196 -5.58 -0.39 -8.67
C GLY A 196 -6.00 0.49 -9.85
N ALA A 197 -5.27 0.45 -10.98
CA ALA A 197 -5.55 1.33 -12.12
C ALA A 197 -6.97 1.20 -12.67
N ASN A 198 -7.52 -0.02 -12.74
CA ASN A 198 -8.91 -0.24 -13.19
C ASN A 198 -9.91 0.48 -12.29
N LEU A 199 -9.76 0.36 -10.96
CA LEU A 199 -10.67 0.99 -10.00
C LEU A 199 -10.56 2.52 -10.08
N ARG A 200 -9.34 3.05 -10.15
CA ARG A 200 -9.13 4.49 -10.35
C ARG A 200 -9.71 5.00 -11.67
N ALA A 201 -9.64 4.20 -12.75
CA ALA A 201 -10.24 4.55 -14.04
C ALA A 201 -11.76 4.69 -13.95
N VAL A 202 -12.45 3.76 -13.28
CA VAL A 202 -13.90 3.85 -13.06
C VAL A 202 -14.27 5.08 -12.23
N LEU A 203 -13.52 5.33 -11.15
CA LEU A 203 -13.77 6.48 -10.28
C LEU A 203 -13.50 7.84 -10.96
N LEU A 204 -12.61 7.89 -11.96
CA LEU A 204 -12.33 9.12 -12.72
C LEU A 204 -13.19 9.27 -13.99
N GLY A 205 -13.84 8.21 -14.41
CA GLY A 205 -14.63 8.20 -15.63
C GLY A 205 -16.06 8.69 -15.40
N GLU A 206 -16.92 7.80 -14.96
CA GLU A 206 -18.34 8.07 -14.78
C GLU A 206 -18.72 8.47 -13.34
N LEU A 207 -17.83 8.20 -12.39
CA LEU A 207 -17.95 8.59 -10.98
C LEU A 207 -16.96 9.70 -10.68
N ALA A 208 -17.29 10.59 -9.76
CA ALA A 208 -16.37 11.59 -9.24
C ALA A 208 -16.16 11.35 -7.75
N PRO A 209 -14.94 10.99 -7.29
CA PRO A 209 -14.68 10.89 -5.87
C PRO A 209 -14.73 12.29 -5.25
N VAL A 210 -15.52 12.44 -4.19
CA VAL A 210 -15.69 13.71 -3.45
C VAL A 210 -15.07 13.66 -2.06
N GLU A 211 -14.96 12.45 -1.48
CA GLU A 211 -14.29 12.22 -0.21
C GLU A 211 -13.52 10.90 -0.26
N LEU A 212 -12.31 10.91 0.27
CA LEU A 212 -11.46 9.75 0.43
C LEU A 212 -10.85 9.73 1.83
N TYR A 213 -11.00 8.60 2.52
CA TYR A 213 -10.42 8.37 3.84
C TYR A 213 -9.50 7.16 3.77
N ASP A 214 -8.19 7.38 3.86
CA ASP A 214 -7.20 6.33 4.03
C ASP A 214 -7.02 6.06 5.51
N LEU A 215 -7.65 5.01 5.99
CA LEU A 215 -7.70 4.67 7.42
C LEU A 215 -6.42 3.95 7.89
N GLY A 216 -5.45 3.80 7.02
CA GLY A 216 -4.10 3.34 7.35
C GLY A 216 -4.08 2.11 8.26
N ASP A 217 -3.23 2.17 9.30
CA ASP A 217 -2.99 1.06 10.22
C ASP A 217 -3.85 1.11 11.51
N THR A 218 -5.05 1.64 11.41
CA THR A 218 -6.01 1.74 12.52
C THR A 218 -6.45 0.39 13.11
N ARG A 219 -6.22 -0.73 12.41
CA ARG A 219 -6.62 -2.09 12.82
C ARG A 219 -8.13 -2.23 13.06
N LEU A 220 -8.95 -1.55 12.28
CA LEU A 220 -10.41 -1.67 12.32
C LEU A 220 -10.91 -3.07 11.94
N PHE A 221 -10.08 -3.87 11.25
CA PHE A 221 -10.37 -5.25 10.91
C PHE A 221 -9.41 -6.22 11.63
N GLU A 222 -9.88 -7.40 11.99
CA GLU A 222 -9.04 -8.50 12.51
C GLU A 222 -7.97 -8.95 11.50
N ALA A 223 -8.25 -8.80 10.20
CA ALA A 223 -7.29 -9.09 9.15
C ALA A 223 -6.32 -7.92 8.93
N ALA A 224 -5.11 -8.23 8.46
CA ALA A 224 -4.08 -7.25 8.10
C ALA A 224 -4.44 -6.50 6.80
N VAL A 225 -5.58 -5.80 6.79
CA VAL A 225 -6.06 -4.96 5.70
C VAL A 225 -5.96 -3.50 6.14
N LEU A 226 -5.35 -2.66 5.31
CA LEU A 226 -5.38 -1.21 5.47
C LEU A 226 -6.63 -0.71 4.71
N PRO A 227 -7.69 -0.29 5.41
CA PRO A 227 -8.94 0.07 4.77
C PRO A 227 -8.92 1.49 4.23
N ALA A 228 -9.68 1.73 3.16
CA ALA A 228 -10.03 3.06 2.67
C ALA A 228 -11.53 3.16 2.43
N VAL A 229 -12.08 4.31 2.76
CA VAL A 229 -13.46 4.71 2.44
C VAL A 229 -13.42 5.72 1.32
N THR A 230 -14.23 5.51 0.28
CA THR A 230 -14.37 6.43 -0.85
C THR A 230 -15.85 6.78 -1.01
N ILE A 231 -16.17 8.06 -1.03
CA ILE A 231 -17.48 8.57 -1.42
C ILE A 231 -17.35 9.19 -2.81
N ALA A 232 -18.17 8.73 -3.75
CA ALA A 232 -18.17 9.24 -5.11
C ALA A 232 -19.61 9.56 -5.55
N VAL A 233 -19.77 10.49 -6.49
CA VAL A 233 -21.07 10.91 -7.03
C VAL A 233 -21.04 10.71 -8.54
N ARG A 234 -22.09 10.15 -9.11
CA ARG A 234 -22.19 9.97 -10.55
C ARG A 234 -22.38 11.31 -11.27
N GLY A 235 -21.47 11.63 -12.20
CA GLY A 235 -21.61 12.79 -13.10
C GLY A 235 -21.08 14.13 -12.59
N ARG A 236 -20.56 14.24 -11.37
CA ARG A 236 -20.00 15.49 -10.81
C ARG A 236 -18.46 15.52 -10.92
N GLY A 237 -17.93 15.94 -12.08
CA GLY A 237 -16.49 15.96 -12.33
C GLY A 237 -15.67 17.13 -11.76
N ASP A 238 -16.32 18.19 -11.26
CA ASP A 238 -15.67 19.47 -10.90
C ASP A 238 -15.45 19.67 -9.40
N GLU A 239 -15.93 18.78 -8.54
CA GLU A 239 -15.70 18.90 -7.10
C GLU A 239 -14.30 18.41 -6.72
N ARG A 240 -13.59 19.21 -5.89
CA ARG A 240 -12.33 18.76 -5.29
C ARG A 240 -12.59 17.64 -4.30
N CYS A 241 -11.85 16.56 -4.43
CA CYS A 241 -11.98 15.41 -3.54
C CYS A 241 -11.20 15.67 -2.24
N ARG A 242 -11.91 15.76 -1.13
CA ARG A 242 -11.28 15.83 0.20
C ARG A 242 -10.57 14.52 0.49
N TYR A 243 -9.31 14.57 0.89
CA TYR A 243 -8.52 13.41 1.27
C TYR A 243 -8.10 13.49 2.74
N VAL A 244 -8.47 12.50 3.54
CA VAL A 244 -8.08 12.35 4.95
C VAL A 244 -7.26 11.08 5.09
N SER A 245 -6.11 11.13 5.77
CA SER A 245 -5.32 9.94 6.10
C SER A 245 -5.09 9.82 7.59
N VAL A 246 -5.09 8.56 8.08
CA VAL A 246 -4.86 8.24 9.49
C VAL A 246 -3.78 7.17 9.59
N TYR A 247 -2.68 7.51 10.26
CA TYR A 247 -1.60 6.57 10.51
C TYR A 247 -1.08 6.66 11.92
N GLN A 248 -0.72 5.52 12.50
CA GLN A 248 -0.08 5.47 13.80
C GLN A 248 1.26 6.21 13.74
N GLU A 249 1.50 7.11 14.71
CA GLU A 249 2.78 7.81 14.81
C GLU A 249 3.91 6.83 15.19
N SER A 250 4.95 6.81 14.38
CA SER A 250 6.18 6.09 14.71
C SER A 250 7.04 6.90 15.70
N PRO A 251 7.99 6.26 16.42
CA PRO A 251 8.96 6.99 17.23
C PRO A 251 9.75 8.05 16.45
N ALA A 252 10.00 7.80 15.15
CA ALA A 252 10.69 8.74 14.27
C ALA A 252 9.82 9.95 13.91
N ASP A 253 8.51 9.74 13.67
CA ASP A 253 7.56 10.83 13.41
C ASP A 253 7.44 11.75 14.65
N ARG A 254 7.41 11.16 15.85
CA ARG A 254 7.39 11.91 17.13
C ARG A 254 8.64 12.75 17.32
N ALA A 255 9.82 12.20 17.03
CA ALA A 255 11.08 12.93 17.12
C ALA A 255 11.16 14.09 16.12
N ALA A 256 10.61 13.90 14.91
CA ALA A 256 10.53 14.96 13.90
C ALA A 256 9.59 16.09 14.32
N HIS A 257 8.41 15.79 14.86
CA HIS A 257 7.48 16.79 15.39
C HIS A 257 8.07 17.58 16.55
N ALA A 258 8.71 16.93 17.52
CA ALA A 258 9.36 17.58 18.65
C ALA A 258 10.53 18.50 18.24
N ASN A 259 11.20 18.21 17.12
CA ASN A 259 12.25 19.08 16.58
C ASN A 259 11.67 20.31 15.86
N VAL A 260 10.52 20.18 15.20
CA VAL A 260 9.81 21.30 14.56
C VAL A 260 9.28 22.25 15.64
N GLU A 261 8.65 21.73 16.69
CA GLU A 261 8.14 22.54 17.82
C GLU A 261 9.27 23.32 18.48
N ARG A 262 10.42 22.69 18.80
CA ARG A 262 11.60 23.38 19.34
C ARG A 262 12.14 24.48 18.44
N ARG A 263 12.17 24.28 17.12
CA ARG A 263 12.61 25.31 16.17
C ARG A 263 11.65 26.50 16.08
N VAL A 264 10.35 26.28 16.26
CA VAL A 264 9.34 27.35 16.32
C VAL A 264 9.47 28.15 17.63
N GLU A 265 9.73 27.48 18.75
CA GLU A 265 10.01 28.13 20.04
C GLU A 265 11.31 28.93 20.01
N ASP A 266 12.39 28.38 19.46
CA ASP A 266 13.70 29.04 19.31
C ASP A 266 13.65 30.24 18.32
N ALA A 267 12.73 30.22 17.37
CA ALA A 267 12.54 31.32 16.39
C ALA A 267 11.72 32.49 16.96
N GLY A 268 11.25 32.44 18.19
CA GLY A 268 10.54 33.54 18.85
C GLY A 268 9.17 33.89 18.26
N ALA A 269 8.56 32.99 17.52
CA ALA A 269 7.22 33.18 16.98
C ALA A 269 6.17 32.92 18.08
N THR A 270 5.47 33.96 18.52
CA THR A 270 4.31 33.84 19.38
C THR A 270 3.25 32.94 18.73
N PRO A 271 2.69 31.95 19.43
CA PRO A 271 1.65 31.10 18.90
C PRO A 271 0.42 31.94 18.53
N VAL A 272 -0.08 31.79 17.32
CA VAL A 272 -1.38 32.34 16.93
C VAL A 272 -2.43 31.57 17.75
N PRO A 273 -3.25 32.26 18.56
CA PRO A 273 -4.27 31.57 19.36
C PRO A 273 -5.27 30.89 18.46
N ALA A 274 -5.63 29.65 18.79
CA ALA A 274 -6.66 28.90 18.13
C ALA A 274 -7.99 29.68 18.15
N PRO A 275 -8.81 29.64 17.09
CA PRO A 275 -10.09 30.33 17.07
C PRO A 275 -11.02 29.72 18.12
N THR A 276 -11.36 30.50 19.10
CA THR A 276 -12.36 30.19 20.12
C THR A 276 -13.73 30.46 19.54
N SER A 277 -14.58 29.42 19.45
CA SER A 277 -16.04 29.44 19.33
C SER A 277 -16.67 29.90 18.02
N PRO A 278 -17.74 29.22 17.56
CA PRO A 278 -18.47 29.55 16.31
C PRO A 278 -19.24 30.90 16.33
N ALA A 279 -19.21 31.67 17.42
CA ALA A 279 -19.96 32.91 17.59
C ALA A 279 -19.30 34.16 16.96
N ASP A 280 -18.01 34.13 16.61
CA ASP A 280 -17.29 35.33 16.17
C ASP A 280 -17.20 35.57 14.65
N ILE A 281 -17.86 34.74 13.84
CA ILE A 281 -17.81 34.85 12.36
C ILE A 281 -18.92 35.76 11.78
N ALA A 282 -19.88 36.20 12.58
CA ALA A 282 -21.04 36.98 12.09
C ALA A 282 -20.84 38.50 11.99
N GLY A 283 -19.67 39.05 12.19
CA GLY A 283 -19.46 40.49 12.39
C GLY A 283 -18.54 41.24 11.43
N ARG A 284 -18.27 40.76 10.21
CA ARG A 284 -17.51 41.58 9.23
C ARG A 284 -17.97 41.41 7.79
N ALA A 285 -19.14 41.96 7.48
CA ALA A 285 -19.56 42.26 6.12
C ALA A 285 -20.01 43.74 6.10
N SER A 286 -19.18 44.60 5.53
CA SER A 286 -19.56 45.82 4.83
C SER A 286 -18.47 46.93 4.93
N ALA A 287 -17.74 47.16 3.86
CA ALA A 287 -17.23 48.46 3.46
C ALA A 287 -16.94 48.48 1.94
N PRO A 288 -17.15 49.62 1.23
CA PRO A 288 -17.59 49.61 -0.15
C PRO A 288 -16.43 49.75 -1.17
N ARG A 289 -16.74 49.23 -2.36
CA ARG A 289 -15.93 49.44 -3.59
C ARG A 289 -15.90 50.93 -4.00
N ARG A 290 -14.74 51.40 -4.44
CA ARG A 290 -14.62 52.56 -5.32
C ARG A 290 -14.05 52.17 -6.69
N PRO A 291 -14.48 52.83 -7.75
CA PRO A 291 -14.26 52.41 -9.13
C PRO A 291 -13.17 53.24 -9.86
N GLY A 292 -12.64 52.62 -10.91
CA GLY A 292 -12.27 53.38 -12.13
C GLY A 292 -10.78 53.64 -12.35
N GLY A 293 -10.27 53.08 -13.42
CA GLY A 293 -9.04 53.47 -14.09
C GLY A 293 -8.89 52.65 -15.36
N ALA A 294 -9.22 53.30 -16.49
CA ALA A 294 -9.30 52.71 -17.82
C ALA A 294 -7.93 52.59 -18.50
N LEU A 295 -7.88 51.62 -19.39
CA LEU A 295 -6.94 51.18 -20.43
C LEU A 295 -6.06 52.23 -21.12
N PRO A 296 -4.99 51.81 -21.83
CA PRO A 296 -5.17 51.60 -23.27
C PRO A 296 -4.55 50.29 -23.83
N GLY A 297 -5.16 49.85 -24.91
CA GLY A 297 -4.92 48.64 -25.63
C GLY A 297 -3.66 48.64 -26.50
N GLY A 298 -3.31 47.42 -26.90
CA GLY A 298 -2.29 47.11 -27.88
C GLY A 298 -2.52 45.71 -28.41
N ALA A 299 -2.60 45.60 -29.70
CA ALA A 299 -3.18 44.54 -30.50
C ALA A 299 -2.31 43.28 -30.69
N ILE A 300 -3.00 42.17 -30.86
CA ILE A 300 -2.79 41.08 -31.86
C ILE A 300 -1.44 40.35 -31.85
N GLY A 301 -1.51 39.05 -31.58
CA GLY A 301 -0.47 38.09 -31.91
C GLY A 301 -0.81 36.69 -31.36
N ASP A 302 -1.62 35.91 -32.11
CA ASP A 302 -1.67 34.49 -31.96
C ASP A 302 -0.35 33.88 -32.46
N PRO A 303 0.30 33.01 -31.73
CA PRO A 303 0.50 31.68 -32.30
C PRO A 303 0.38 30.54 -31.26
N ALA A 304 -0.45 29.58 -31.64
CA ALA A 304 -0.40 28.24 -31.16
C ALA A 304 1.02 27.67 -31.09
N ARG A 305 1.46 27.27 -29.91
CA ARG A 305 2.35 26.13 -29.61
C ARG A 305 2.35 25.90 -28.09
N GLY A 306 1.42 25.06 -27.67
CA GLY A 306 1.49 24.42 -26.37
C GLY A 306 2.69 23.50 -26.34
N VAL A 307 3.55 23.68 -25.36
CA VAL A 307 4.52 22.66 -24.96
C VAL A 307 3.95 22.06 -23.68
N GLY A 308 3.12 21.03 -23.85
CA GLY A 308 2.82 20.09 -22.78
C GLY A 308 4.10 19.29 -22.52
N ALA A 309 4.66 19.41 -21.32
CA ALA A 309 5.69 18.51 -20.87
C ALA A 309 5.03 17.14 -20.64
N GLU A 310 4.94 16.34 -21.68
CA GLU A 310 4.71 14.91 -21.57
C GLU A 310 5.93 14.28 -20.90
N TRP A 311 5.73 13.66 -19.76
CA TRP A 311 6.69 12.78 -19.14
C TRP A 311 6.95 11.60 -20.08
N PRO A 312 8.17 11.43 -20.63
CA PRO A 312 8.46 10.24 -21.41
C PRO A 312 8.40 9.04 -20.49
N LEU A 313 7.42 8.15 -20.73
CA LEU A 313 7.43 6.82 -20.18
C LEU A 313 8.63 6.10 -20.80
N PRO A 314 9.56 5.54 -20.00
CA PRO A 314 10.59 4.68 -20.56
C PRO A 314 9.89 3.50 -21.25
N ALA A 315 10.30 3.22 -22.47
CA ALA A 315 9.85 2.06 -23.23
C ALA A 315 10.09 0.80 -22.38
N THR A 316 9.02 0.19 -21.92
CA THR A 316 9.04 -1.08 -21.23
C THR A 316 9.60 -2.14 -22.17
N PRO A 317 10.72 -2.82 -21.82
CA PRO A 317 11.02 -4.08 -22.47
C PRO A 317 9.86 -5.03 -22.15
N ALA A 318 9.43 -5.79 -23.15
CA ALA A 318 8.35 -6.75 -23.06
C ALA A 318 8.47 -7.60 -21.79
N PRO A 319 7.39 -7.84 -21.04
CA PRO A 319 7.45 -8.64 -19.84
C PRO A 319 7.85 -10.07 -20.22
N ASP A 320 8.85 -10.59 -19.52
CA ASP A 320 9.14 -12.02 -19.51
C ASP A 320 7.90 -12.72 -18.91
N GLU A 321 7.09 -13.32 -19.75
CA GLU A 321 5.72 -13.79 -19.49
C GLU A 321 5.64 -15.02 -18.56
N SER A 322 6.66 -15.35 -17.79
CA SER A 322 6.73 -16.66 -17.15
C SER A 322 6.85 -16.72 -15.62
N VAL A 323 6.37 -15.73 -14.85
CA VAL A 323 6.44 -15.85 -13.38
C VAL A 323 5.12 -15.54 -12.68
N PRO A 324 4.29 -16.54 -12.33
CA PRO A 324 3.15 -16.33 -11.42
C PRO A 324 3.64 -16.05 -10.00
N TYR A 325 3.12 -15.00 -9.39
CA TYR A 325 3.38 -14.64 -8.00
C TYR A 325 2.44 -15.42 -7.07
N LEU A 326 2.98 -16.30 -6.21
CA LEU A 326 2.25 -16.90 -5.09
C LEU A 326 2.59 -16.17 -3.79
N PRO A 327 1.63 -15.95 -2.89
CA PRO A 327 1.87 -15.24 -1.64
C PRO A 327 2.75 -16.09 -0.71
N GLY A 328 3.82 -15.48 -0.21
CA GLY A 328 4.63 -16.05 0.86
C GLY A 328 3.79 -16.22 2.13
N GLY A 329 3.73 -17.42 2.67
CA GLY A 329 3.12 -17.69 3.97
C GLY A 329 3.93 -17.00 5.07
N HIS A 330 3.26 -16.13 5.83
CA HIS A 330 3.84 -15.60 7.06
C HIS A 330 3.85 -16.69 8.12
N THR A 331 5.01 -17.10 8.58
CA THR A 331 5.18 -17.84 9.83
C THR A 331 5.04 -16.85 10.98
N GLU A 332 3.98 -16.99 11.75
CA GLU A 332 3.85 -16.39 13.07
C GLU A 332 4.88 -17.03 14.01
N CYS A 333 5.74 -16.23 14.61
CA CYS A 333 6.49 -16.61 15.80
C CYS A 333 5.53 -16.54 16.99
N GLU A 334 5.05 -17.70 17.45
CA GLU A 334 4.42 -17.82 18.75
C GLU A 334 5.45 -17.59 19.85
N GLY A 335 5.34 -16.45 20.55
CA GLY A 335 5.99 -16.22 21.82
C GLY A 335 5.30 -17.03 22.90
N ARG A 336 6.00 -17.99 23.48
CA ARG A 336 5.60 -18.65 24.73
C ARG A 336 5.64 -17.64 25.85
N GLU A 337 4.50 -17.29 26.40
CA GLU A 337 4.38 -16.68 27.72
C GLU A 337 4.65 -17.77 28.77
N SER A 338 5.70 -17.59 29.55
CA SER A 338 5.88 -18.30 30.84
C SER A 338 5.43 -17.37 31.96
N SER A 339 4.39 -17.79 32.67
CA SER A 339 3.94 -17.22 33.93
C SER A 339 4.94 -17.52 35.05
N ALA A 340 5.38 -16.49 35.77
CA ALA A 340 5.79 -16.55 37.17
C ALA A 340 5.87 -15.13 37.76
N ASP A 341 4.94 -14.77 38.53
CA ASP A 341 4.85 -14.49 39.99
C ASP A 341 5.71 -13.34 40.57
N VAL A 342 4.95 -12.36 41.07
CA VAL A 342 5.07 -11.57 42.31
C VAL A 342 6.38 -10.82 42.65
N GLY A 343 6.24 -9.50 42.69
CA GLY A 343 6.64 -8.74 43.89
C GLY A 343 7.73 -7.70 43.76
N ARG A 344 7.32 -6.45 44.06
CA ARG A 344 8.05 -5.33 44.68
C ARG A 344 8.68 -4.26 43.79
N ASP A 345 7.98 -3.13 43.86
CA ASP A 345 8.46 -1.76 44.02
C ASP A 345 9.97 -1.49 43.82
N HIS A 346 10.28 -0.71 42.76
CA HIS A 346 11.28 0.36 42.84
C HIS A 346 11.11 1.33 41.67
N GLY A 347 11.13 2.62 41.97
CA GLY A 347 10.93 3.79 41.17
C GLY A 347 11.39 3.72 39.70
N GLY A 348 10.43 3.85 38.79
CA GLY A 348 10.69 4.12 37.40
C GLY A 348 11.03 5.60 37.17
N PRO A 349 11.87 5.91 36.17
CA PRO A 349 12.19 7.30 35.84
C PRO A 349 10.97 8.05 35.30
N ALA A 350 10.97 9.36 35.57
CA ALA A 350 9.95 10.34 35.28
C ALA A 350 9.31 10.17 33.91
N GLY A 351 7.98 10.17 33.90
CA GLY A 351 7.17 10.05 32.69
C GLY A 351 7.46 11.19 31.73
N ASP A 352 7.51 10.79 30.43
CA ASP A 352 7.59 11.65 29.27
C ASP A 352 6.35 12.58 29.26
N CYS A 353 6.51 13.83 29.73
CA CYS A 353 5.50 14.88 29.65
C CYS A 353 5.51 15.52 28.25
N GLY A 354 5.31 14.74 27.21
CA GLY A 354 4.95 15.28 25.90
C GLY A 354 3.57 15.94 25.93
N PRO A 355 3.25 16.87 25.02
CA PRO A 355 1.99 17.60 25.00
C PRO A 355 0.79 16.63 25.11
N PHE A 356 -0.17 17.02 25.96
CA PHE A 356 -1.33 16.21 26.31
C PHE A 356 -2.16 15.91 25.04
N VAL A 357 -2.09 14.67 24.55
CA VAL A 357 -2.88 14.21 23.40
C VAL A 357 -4.21 13.70 23.93
N ALA A 358 -5.30 14.39 23.59
CA ALA A 358 -6.64 14.04 24.03
C ALA A 358 -7.06 12.67 23.48
N GLU A 359 -7.73 11.87 24.31
CA GLU A 359 -8.45 10.70 23.85
C GLU A 359 -9.69 11.17 23.09
N ALA A 360 -9.84 10.75 21.84
CA ALA A 360 -10.93 11.18 20.97
C ALA A 360 -11.46 10.01 20.15
N ASP A 361 -12.74 10.05 19.82
CA ASP A 361 -13.30 9.11 18.86
C ASP A 361 -12.71 9.35 17.46
N LEU A 362 -12.24 8.29 16.84
CA LEU A 362 -11.60 8.37 15.53
C LEU A 362 -12.54 8.94 14.46
N PHE A 363 -13.80 8.51 14.46
CA PHE A 363 -14.76 8.87 13.40
C PHE A 363 -15.24 10.31 13.53
N ASP A 364 -15.32 10.85 14.75
CA ASP A 364 -15.62 12.28 14.99
C ASP A 364 -14.51 13.16 14.40
N VAL A 365 -13.25 12.80 14.64
CA VAL A 365 -12.10 13.55 14.14
C VAL A 365 -12.01 13.46 12.60
N LEU A 366 -12.28 12.29 12.00
CA LEU A 366 -12.37 12.14 10.56
C LEU A 366 -13.46 13.04 9.95
N GLY A 367 -14.58 13.18 10.66
CA GLY A 367 -15.68 14.08 10.30
C GLY A 367 -15.32 15.55 10.36
N ALA A 368 -14.54 15.98 11.36
CA ALA A 368 -14.21 17.37 11.63
C ALA A 368 -13.41 18.08 10.53
N GLY A 369 -12.54 17.36 9.81
CA GLY A 369 -11.87 17.90 8.62
C GLY A 369 -10.68 18.79 8.88
N THR A 370 -10.02 18.62 9.99
CA THR A 370 -8.80 19.32 10.39
C THR A 370 -7.70 18.33 10.74
N ASP A 371 -6.45 18.75 10.57
CA ASP A 371 -5.30 17.99 11.06
C ASP A 371 -5.41 17.84 12.58
N ALA A 372 -5.10 16.63 13.08
CA ALA A 372 -5.14 16.34 14.50
C ALA A 372 -4.17 15.21 14.86
N THR A 373 -3.67 15.24 16.10
CA THR A 373 -3.05 14.08 16.72
C THR A 373 -3.96 13.60 17.83
N ILE A 374 -4.35 12.33 17.79
CA ILE A 374 -5.29 11.76 18.74
C ILE A 374 -4.71 10.51 19.42
N ARG A 375 -5.21 10.23 20.62
CA ARG A 375 -5.08 8.91 21.23
C ARG A 375 -6.39 8.15 21.02
N TRP A 376 -6.31 6.99 20.40
CA TRP A 376 -7.43 6.10 20.15
C TRP A 376 -7.03 4.65 20.40
N GLN A 377 -7.81 3.93 21.20
CA GLN A 377 -7.49 2.56 21.64
C GLN A 377 -6.06 2.44 22.20
N GLY A 378 -5.64 3.40 23.04
CA GLY A 378 -4.32 3.42 23.67
C GLY A 378 -3.13 3.72 22.76
N ARG A 379 -3.34 4.04 21.47
CA ARG A 379 -2.30 4.35 20.48
C ARG A 379 -2.44 5.78 19.96
N ARG A 380 -1.32 6.39 19.56
CA ARG A 380 -1.32 7.73 18.96
C ARG A 380 -1.42 7.64 17.45
N PHE A 381 -2.32 8.43 16.88
CA PHE A 381 -2.53 8.55 15.44
C PHE A 381 -2.43 10.00 15.01
N ALA A 382 -1.76 10.22 13.88
CA ALA A 382 -1.80 11.48 13.15
C ALA A 382 -2.93 11.40 12.11
N VAL A 383 -3.89 12.33 12.20
CA VAL A 383 -4.92 12.56 11.20
C VAL A 383 -4.47 13.73 10.35
N THR A 384 -4.40 13.53 9.06
CA THR A 384 -3.93 14.55 8.11
C THR A 384 -5.00 14.78 7.05
N VAL A 385 -5.31 16.04 6.79
CA VAL A 385 -6.33 16.46 5.83
C VAL A 385 -5.69 17.20 4.65
N GLY A 386 -6.17 16.92 3.46
CA GLY A 386 -5.73 17.53 2.21
C GLY A 386 -6.74 17.29 1.10
N GLU A 387 -6.30 17.45 -0.12
CA GLU A 387 -7.08 17.17 -1.32
C GLU A 387 -6.46 15.99 -2.08
N LEU A 388 -7.28 15.26 -2.84
CA LEU A 388 -6.78 14.21 -3.72
C LEU A 388 -6.10 14.85 -4.93
N ALA A 389 -4.79 14.65 -5.05
CA ALA A 389 -4.06 15.00 -6.26
C ALA A 389 -4.17 13.86 -7.28
N ILE A 390 -4.82 14.16 -8.37
CA ILE A 390 -4.94 13.26 -9.51
C ILE A 390 -3.98 13.77 -10.57
N PRO A 391 -2.89 13.03 -10.89
CA PRO A 391 -1.99 13.42 -11.96
C PRO A 391 -2.75 13.52 -13.27
N ALA A 392 -2.54 14.59 -14.03
CA ALA A 392 -3.27 14.93 -15.24
C ALA A 392 -3.35 13.71 -16.19
N GLY A 393 -4.58 13.27 -16.47
CA GLY A 393 -4.90 12.32 -17.53
C GLY A 393 -4.64 10.84 -17.26
N SER A 394 -4.23 10.39 -16.05
CA SER A 394 -3.82 9.00 -15.89
C SER A 394 -4.33 8.29 -14.64
N ALA A 395 -5.30 7.39 -14.84
CA ALA A 395 -5.65 6.37 -13.84
C ALA A 395 -4.49 5.38 -13.56
N ALA A 396 -3.50 5.31 -14.44
CA ALA A 396 -2.34 4.43 -14.29
C ALA A 396 -1.39 4.88 -13.18
N VAL A 397 -1.32 6.19 -12.93
CA VAL A 397 -0.49 6.77 -11.84
C VAL A 397 -1.22 6.64 -10.52
N GLY A 398 -0.48 6.33 -9.44
CA GLY A 398 -1.04 6.27 -8.08
C GLY A 398 -1.57 7.64 -7.64
N TRP A 399 -2.65 7.62 -6.87
CA TRP A 399 -3.22 8.81 -6.24
C TRP A 399 -2.45 9.18 -4.98
N ARG A 400 -2.34 10.46 -4.71
CA ARG A 400 -1.70 10.98 -3.51
C ARG A 400 -2.53 12.09 -2.88
N MET A 401 -2.28 12.39 -1.62
CA MET A 401 -2.80 13.59 -0.98
C MET A 401 -1.97 14.80 -1.43
N ALA A 402 -2.65 15.85 -1.90
CA ALA A 402 -2.07 17.18 -2.09
C ALA A 402 -2.31 18.03 -0.84
N ARG A 403 -1.30 18.80 -0.46
CA ARG A 403 -1.41 19.79 0.63
C ARG A 403 -0.74 21.08 0.19
N VAL A 404 -1.30 22.21 0.59
CA VAL A 404 -0.68 23.52 0.36
C VAL A 404 0.75 23.51 0.94
N GLY A 405 1.74 23.92 0.12
CA GLY A 405 3.16 23.89 0.47
C GLY A 405 3.86 22.52 0.33
N HIS A 406 3.11 21.43 0.06
CA HIS A 406 3.72 20.12 -0.22
C HIS A 406 4.00 19.93 -1.72
N ASP A 407 3.17 20.51 -2.57
CA ASP A 407 3.34 20.41 -4.01
C ASP A 407 4.53 21.26 -4.45
N ASP A 408 4.71 22.47 -3.91
CA ASP A 408 5.88 23.31 -4.15
C ASP A 408 7.21 22.58 -3.85
N TRP A 409 7.24 21.82 -2.74
CA TRP A 409 8.42 21.04 -2.37
C TRP A 409 8.68 19.86 -3.34
N LEU A 410 7.63 19.16 -3.79
CA LEU A 410 7.77 18.10 -4.79
C LEU A 410 8.17 18.65 -6.16
N ASP A 411 7.66 19.81 -6.52
CA ASP A 411 8.00 20.51 -7.76
C ASP A 411 9.47 20.96 -7.72
N ALA A 412 9.95 21.47 -6.58
CA ALA A 412 11.35 21.83 -6.39
C ALA A 412 12.28 20.61 -6.56
N ILE A 413 11.91 19.46 -5.98
CA ILE A 413 12.66 18.19 -6.18
C ILE A 413 12.63 17.80 -7.66
N SER A 414 11.44 17.83 -8.30
CA SER A 414 11.27 17.43 -9.70
C SER A 414 12.11 18.29 -10.64
N ALA A 415 12.19 19.59 -10.37
CA ALA A 415 12.99 20.55 -11.16
C ALA A 415 14.50 20.32 -11.06
N ARG A 416 14.98 19.64 -10.00
CA ARG A 416 16.39 19.36 -9.74
C ARG A 416 16.74 17.87 -9.89
N MET A 417 15.76 17.05 -10.21
CA MET A 417 15.96 15.63 -10.43
C MET A 417 16.65 15.38 -11.77
N TRP A 418 17.81 14.74 -11.73
CA TRP A 418 18.53 14.28 -12.92
C TRP A 418 17.90 12.98 -13.47
N ARG A 419 17.73 11.96 -12.63
CA ARG A 419 17.11 10.67 -12.94
C ARG A 419 16.41 10.10 -11.71
N THR A 420 15.63 9.03 -11.92
CA THR A 420 15.13 8.20 -10.83
C THR A 420 15.98 6.94 -10.66
N PHE A 421 15.83 6.23 -9.55
CA PHE A 421 16.48 4.93 -9.35
C PHE A 421 16.13 3.93 -10.46
N GLY A 422 14.88 3.97 -10.95
CA GLY A 422 14.40 3.10 -12.00
C GLY A 422 15.00 3.38 -13.38
N ASP A 423 15.46 4.62 -13.61
CA ASP A 423 16.11 5.00 -14.87
C ASP A 423 17.56 4.51 -14.93
N LEU A 424 18.19 4.28 -13.76
CA LEU A 424 19.60 3.86 -13.68
C LEU A 424 19.76 2.36 -13.54
N ALA A 425 18.80 1.68 -12.91
CA ALA A 425 19.03 0.30 -12.53
C ALA A 425 17.77 -0.54 -12.45
N ARG A 426 17.92 -1.82 -12.74
CA ARG A 426 16.89 -2.81 -12.50
C ARG A 426 16.90 -3.26 -11.03
N ILE A 427 15.85 -2.96 -10.30
CA ILE A 427 15.65 -3.43 -8.92
C ILE A 427 15.05 -4.84 -8.95
N ARG A 428 15.68 -5.78 -8.24
CA ARG A 428 15.27 -7.19 -8.19
C ARG A 428 14.91 -7.62 -6.78
N VAL A 429 13.93 -8.48 -6.65
CA VAL A 429 13.69 -9.23 -5.41
C VAL A 429 14.77 -10.30 -5.24
N GLY A 430 15.09 -10.72 -4.02
CA GLY A 430 15.96 -11.84 -3.76
C GLY A 430 15.39 -13.18 -4.24
N ILE A 431 16.05 -14.28 -3.92
CA ILE A 431 15.57 -15.63 -4.28
C ILE A 431 14.27 -15.96 -3.57
N LYS A 432 13.45 -16.82 -4.18
CA LYS A 432 12.29 -17.43 -3.53
C LYS A 432 12.36 -18.94 -3.71
N THR A 433 12.51 -19.65 -2.62
CA THR A 433 12.62 -21.12 -2.65
C THR A 433 11.25 -21.76 -2.70
N ASN A 434 10.24 -21.14 -2.05
CA ASN A 434 8.92 -21.69 -1.72
C ASN A 434 9.04 -23.04 -0.95
N ALA A 435 10.17 -23.27 -0.29
CA ALA A 435 10.44 -24.37 0.62
C ALA A 435 11.61 -23.97 1.56
N ASP A 436 11.50 -22.80 2.18
CA ASP A 436 12.58 -22.19 2.96
C ASP A 436 13.12 -23.14 4.05
N ARG A 437 12.23 -23.93 4.69
CA ARG A 437 12.63 -24.93 5.72
C ARG A 437 13.58 -26.01 5.18
N VAL A 438 13.58 -26.24 3.86
CA VAL A 438 14.48 -27.22 3.21
C VAL A 438 15.76 -26.53 2.71
N PHE A 439 15.64 -25.32 2.18
CA PHE A 439 16.74 -24.66 1.47
C PHE A 439 17.54 -23.69 2.32
N ILE A 440 17.03 -23.26 3.48
CA ILE A 440 17.65 -22.20 4.30
C ILE A 440 17.82 -22.68 5.74
N ALA A 441 19.04 -22.65 6.25
CA ALA A 441 19.35 -22.95 7.65
C ALA A 441 20.60 -22.21 8.13
N GLU A 442 20.73 -22.04 9.44
CA GLU A 442 21.95 -21.56 10.10
C GLU A 442 22.94 -22.72 10.34
N HIS A 443 22.41 -23.93 10.51
CA HIS A 443 23.20 -25.16 10.73
C HIS A 443 22.79 -26.23 9.72
N TRP A 444 23.75 -26.86 9.09
CA TRP A 444 23.54 -27.83 8.02
C TRP A 444 24.05 -29.24 8.37
N GLY A 445 24.31 -29.52 9.63
CA GLY A 445 24.90 -30.75 10.13
C GLY A 445 26.40 -30.62 10.40
N GLU A 446 27.09 -31.76 10.49
CA GLU A 446 28.53 -31.79 10.67
C GLU A 446 29.24 -31.45 9.36
N PRO A 447 30.46 -30.85 9.41
CA PRO A 447 31.18 -30.39 8.21
C PRO A 447 31.33 -31.44 7.11
N ASP A 448 31.54 -32.71 7.49
CA ASP A 448 31.71 -33.81 6.54
C ASP A 448 30.39 -34.25 5.85
N THR A 449 29.24 -33.87 6.40
CA THR A 449 27.91 -34.21 5.88
C THR A 449 27.19 -33.03 5.27
N GLU A 450 27.69 -31.82 5.42
CA GLU A 450 27.07 -30.63 4.83
C GLU A 450 26.94 -30.75 3.30
N PRO A 451 25.80 -30.29 2.72
CA PRO A 451 25.67 -30.15 1.27
C PRO A 451 26.78 -29.29 0.66
N GLU A 452 27.26 -29.66 -0.52
CA GLU A 452 28.34 -28.94 -1.21
C GLU A 452 27.93 -27.58 -1.78
N LEU A 453 26.64 -27.37 -2.02
CA LEU A 453 26.10 -26.21 -2.75
C LEU A 453 25.53 -25.16 -1.80
N LEU A 454 26.19 -24.92 -0.67
CA LEU A 454 25.79 -23.89 0.28
C LEU A 454 26.43 -22.55 -0.08
N CYS A 455 25.59 -21.51 -0.09
CA CYS A 455 25.99 -20.13 -0.25
C CYS A 455 25.59 -19.31 0.98
N ASP A 456 26.37 -18.29 1.32
CA ASP A 456 25.97 -17.31 2.32
C ASP A 456 24.70 -16.59 1.88
N LEU A 457 23.81 -16.28 2.84
CA LEU A 457 22.52 -15.68 2.57
C LEU A 457 22.35 -14.37 3.35
N ILE A 458 21.99 -13.31 2.63
CA ILE A 458 21.58 -12.04 3.23
C ILE A 458 20.06 -12.03 3.41
N THR A 459 19.62 -11.77 4.64
CA THR A 459 18.23 -11.59 5.03
C THR A 459 17.97 -10.15 5.51
N HIS A 460 16.72 -9.76 5.71
CA HIS A 460 16.38 -8.43 6.25
C HIS A 460 16.96 -8.20 7.67
N HIS A 461 17.32 -9.25 8.41
CA HIS A 461 17.93 -9.16 9.72
C HIS A 461 19.41 -8.71 9.67
N ASP A 462 20.09 -8.99 8.57
CA ASP A 462 21.50 -8.69 8.38
C ASP A 462 21.74 -7.25 7.91
N LEU A 463 20.67 -6.53 7.54
CA LEU A 463 20.77 -5.20 6.96
C LEU A 463 20.78 -4.10 8.03
N ARG A 464 21.79 -3.24 7.96
CA ARG A 464 21.86 -1.95 8.64
C ARG A 464 22.05 -0.85 7.60
N PRO A 465 21.75 0.41 7.88
CA PRO A 465 22.16 1.48 6.98
C PRO A 465 23.66 1.35 6.66
N TRP A 466 24.00 1.46 5.38
CA TRP A 466 25.34 1.45 4.81
C TRP A 466 26.02 0.08 4.66
N ARG A 467 25.81 -0.88 5.56
CA ARG A 467 26.51 -2.18 5.54
C ARG A 467 25.60 -3.38 5.80
N VAL A 468 26.08 -4.53 5.36
CA VAL A 468 25.52 -5.84 5.70
C VAL A 468 26.28 -6.40 6.91
N GLU A 469 25.55 -6.70 7.99
CA GLU A 469 26.09 -7.37 9.17
C GLU A 469 25.64 -8.83 9.17
N GLY A 470 26.58 -9.77 9.06
CA GLY A 470 26.28 -11.21 9.08
C GLY A 470 25.88 -11.68 10.48
N SER A 471 24.72 -11.25 10.98
CA SER A 471 24.28 -11.51 12.35
C SER A 471 23.83 -12.94 12.58
N ARG A 472 23.29 -13.63 11.56
CA ARG A 472 22.70 -14.97 11.68
C ARG A 472 23.45 -16.08 10.98
N ARG A 473 24.45 -15.81 10.16
CA ARG A 473 25.21 -16.80 9.37
C ARG A 473 24.30 -17.81 8.62
N ALA A 474 23.09 -17.39 8.23
CA ALA A 474 22.22 -18.23 7.45
C ALA A 474 22.85 -18.55 6.11
N ARG A 475 22.77 -19.82 5.71
CA ARG A 475 23.22 -20.28 4.38
C ARG A 475 22.02 -20.85 3.63
N VAL A 476 22.10 -20.76 2.31
CA VAL A 476 21.10 -21.33 1.41
C VAL A 476 21.72 -22.43 0.56
N LEU A 477 21.04 -23.55 0.44
CA LEU A 477 21.37 -24.56 -0.55
C LEU A 477 20.92 -24.04 -1.92
N TYR A 478 21.89 -23.71 -2.79
CA TYR A 478 21.65 -23.04 -4.05
C TYR A 478 22.10 -23.92 -5.23
N PRO A 479 21.20 -24.77 -5.78
CA PRO A 479 21.54 -25.84 -6.73
C PRO A 479 21.69 -25.34 -8.18
N TYR A 480 22.45 -24.25 -8.38
CA TYR A 480 22.70 -23.65 -9.70
C TYR A 480 24.18 -23.39 -9.93
N ASP A 481 24.58 -23.42 -11.20
CA ASP A 481 25.90 -23.03 -11.61
C ASP A 481 26.10 -21.51 -11.46
N LEU A 482 26.97 -21.11 -10.53
CA LEU A 482 27.27 -19.70 -10.23
C LEU A 482 28.09 -18.99 -11.31
N ASP A 483 28.74 -19.73 -12.18
CA ASP A 483 29.60 -19.17 -13.24
C ASP A 483 28.84 -18.99 -14.56
N HIS A 484 27.67 -19.64 -14.68
CA HIS A 484 26.89 -19.58 -15.91
C HIS A 484 25.93 -18.37 -15.92
N PRO A 485 25.85 -17.62 -17.06
CA PRO A 485 24.97 -16.44 -17.16
C PRO A 485 23.47 -16.76 -17.15
N ARG A 486 23.10 -18.02 -17.46
CA ARG A 486 21.72 -18.50 -17.40
C ARG A 486 21.50 -19.33 -16.11
N ARG A 487 20.25 -19.44 -15.69
CA ARG A 487 19.80 -20.26 -14.57
C ARG A 487 19.91 -21.76 -14.91
N ILE A 488 21.07 -22.34 -14.85
CA ILE A 488 21.26 -23.78 -15.12
C ILE A 488 21.34 -24.50 -13.80
N PRO A 489 20.36 -25.39 -13.47
CA PRO A 489 20.47 -26.23 -12.31
C PRO A 489 21.59 -27.25 -12.50
N VAL A 490 22.39 -27.48 -11.47
CA VAL A 490 23.51 -28.40 -11.50
C VAL A 490 23.06 -29.85 -11.78
N ASP A 491 24.03 -30.68 -12.21
CA ASP A 491 23.86 -32.12 -12.20
C ASP A 491 24.15 -32.65 -10.79
N LEU A 492 23.11 -33.13 -10.09
CA LEU A 492 23.22 -33.63 -8.72
C LEU A 492 24.16 -34.83 -8.58
N ALA A 493 24.41 -35.59 -9.65
CA ALA A 493 25.37 -36.71 -9.62
C ALA A 493 26.80 -36.26 -9.26
N ARG A 494 27.12 -34.99 -9.48
CA ARG A 494 28.43 -34.39 -9.14
C ARG A 494 28.52 -33.88 -7.70
N TYR A 495 27.39 -33.89 -6.97
CA TYR A 495 27.27 -33.33 -5.62
C TYR A 495 26.54 -34.32 -4.71
N PRO A 496 27.21 -35.43 -4.30
CA PRO A 496 26.52 -36.55 -3.65
C PRO A 496 25.89 -36.20 -2.30
N ARG A 497 26.47 -35.33 -1.49
CA ARG A 497 25.90 -34.90 -0.21
C ARG A 497 24.66 -34.04 -0.42
N THR A 498 24.71 -33.10 -1.36
CA THR A 498 23.56 -32.30 -1.78
C THR A 498 22.44 -33.17 -2.33
N ALA A 499 22.78 -34.16 -3.17
CA ALA A 499 21.81 -35.09 -3.73
C ALA A 499 21.12 -35.90 -2.62
N ALA A 500 21.89 -36.45 -1.68
CA ALA A 500 21.36 -37.21 -0.56
C ALA A 500 20.43 -36.37 0.34
N TYR A 501 20.84 -35.14 0.64
CA TYR A 501 20.01 -34.20 1.41
C TYR A 501 18.70 -33.87 0.71
N LEU A 502 18.74 -33.49 -0.56
CA LEU A 502 17.53 -33.16 -1.33
C LEU A 502 16.59 -34.35 -1.50
N GLU A 503 17.15 -35.57 -1.64
CA GLU A 503 16.35 -36.79 -1.73
C GLU A 503 15.55 -37.07 -0.46
N GLN A 504 16.09 -36.81 0.74
CA GLN A 504 15.37 -36.89 2.00
C GLN A 504 14.13 -35.99 2.05
N HIS A 505 14.15 -34.87 1.28
CA HIS A 505 13.07 -33.90 1.20
C HIS A 505 12.25 -34.01 -0.09
N ARG A 506 12.45 -35.09 -0.87
CA ARG A 506 11.86 -35.24 -2.21
C ARG A 506 10.35 -35.11 -2.23
N GLU A 507 9.65 -35.69 -1.27
CA GLU A 507 8.20 -35.65 -1.18
C GLU A 507 7.69 -34.20 -1.08
N VAL A 508 8.23 -33.42 -0.15
CA VAL A 508 7.87 -32.01 0.07
C VAL A 508 8.21 -31.15 -1.15
N LEU A 509 9.36 -31.39 -1.77
CA LEU A 509 9.81 -30.63 -2.91
C LEU A 509 9.04 -30.96 -4.19
N SER A 510 8.66 -32.23 -4.40
CA SER A 510 7.88 -32.67 -5.55
C SER A 510 6.41 -32.24 -5.48
N ALA A 511 5.87 -32.00 -4.27
CA ALA A 511 4.54 -31.44 -4.08
C ALA A 511 4.37 -30.02 -4.68
N ARG A 512 5.46 -29.35 -5.05
CA ARG A 512 5.46 -28.04 -5.76
C ARG A 512 5.23 -28.25 -7.26
N SER A 513 4.05 -28.77 -7.64
CA SER A 513 3.69 -29.15 -9.03
C SER A 513 3.89 -28.03 -10.03
N TYR A 514 3.70 -26.77 -9.64
CA TYR A 514 3.93 -25.59 -10.50
C TYR A 514 5.36 -25.48 -11.07
N LEU A 515 6.37 -26.10 -10.44
CA LEU A 515 7.73 -26.17 -10.98
C LEU A 515 7.82 -27.20 -12.11
N THR A 516 7.28 -28.40 -11.88
CA THR A 516 7.27 -29.47 -12.88
C THR A 516 6.38 -29.13 -14.08
N ASP A 517 5.24 -28.49 -13.83
CA ASP A 517 4.35 -27.96 -14.87
C ASP A 517 5.04 -26.90 -15.75
N ALA A 518 5.97 -26.15 -15.16
CA ALA A 518 6.83 -25.19 -15.88
C ALA A 518 8.08 -25.85 -16.52
N GLY A 519 8.18 -27.19 -16.58
CA GLY A 519 9.30 -27.93 -17.15
C GLY A 519 10.60 -27.85 -16.34
N ARG A 520 10.53 -27.55 -15.05
CA ARG A 520 11.68 -27.39 -14.15
C ARG A 520 11.91 -28.64 -13.30
N LYS A 521 13.12 -28.76 -12.79
CA LYS A 521 13.46 -29.88 -11.89
C LYS A 521 12.82 -29.70 -10.52
N TRP A 522 12.42 -30.78 -9.86
CA TRP A 522 11.75 -30.79 -8.57
C TRP A 522 12.54 -30.12 -7.43
N PHE A 523 13.87 -30.04 -7.53
CA PHE A 523 14.76 -29.45 -6.55
C PHE A 523 15.10 -27.96 -6.82
N GLU A 524 14.54 -27.36 -7.85
CA GLU A 524 14.82 -25.96 -8.16
C GLU A 524 14.09 -24.98 -7.21
N HIS A 525 14.66 -23.78 -7.07
CA HIS A 525 13.99 -22.67 -6.42
C HIS A 525 12.92 -22.08 -7.33
N TRP A 526 11.85 -21.52 -6.77
CA TRP A 526 10.82 -20.83 -7.56
C TRP A 526 11.38 -19.62 -8.30
N VAL A 527 12.12 -18.73 -7.59
CA VAL A 527 12.82 -17.59 -8.19
C VAL A 527 14.30 -17.70 -7.82
N PRO A 528 15.16 -18.30 -8.67
CA PRO A 528 16.57 -18.45 -8.37
C PRO A 528 17.41 -17.22 -8.72
N GLN A 529 16.88 -16.25 -9.47
CA GLN A 529 17.58 -15.12 -10.06
C GLN A 529 18.66 -15.54 -11.09
N ARG A 530 19.64 -14.70 -11.38
CA ARG A 530 20.77 -14.98 -12.27
C ARG A 530 22.01 -15.32 -11.43
N PRO A 531 22.49 -16.57 -11.40
CA PRO A 531 23.49 -17.04 -10.44
C PRO A 531 24.80 -16.24 -10.47
N HIS A 532 25.35 -15.94 -11.65
CA HIS A 532 26.60 -15.20 -11.81
C HIS A 532 26.59 -13.78 -11.23
N MET A 533 25.41 -13.18 -11.10
CA MET A 533 25.28 -11.80 -10.58
C MET A 533 25.47 -11.71 -9.05
N TRP A 534 25.43 -12.83 -8.34
CA TRP A 534 25.65 -12.80 -6.90
C TRP A 534 27.07 -12.33 -6.54
N ARG A 535 28.05 -12.64 -7.37
CA ARG A 535 29.46 -12.26 -7.17
C ARG A 535 29.73 -10.77 -7.40
N THR A 536 28.82 -10.04 -8.04
CA THR A 536 29.00 -8.60 -8.27
C THR A 536 28.60 -7.80 -7.03
N PRO A 537 29.30 -6.68 -6.72
CA PRO A 537 28.84 -5.75 -5.69
C PRO A 537 27.39 -5.29 -5.95
N LYS A 538 26.63 -5.12 -4.89
CA LYS A 538 25.21 -4.79 -4.99
C LYS A 538 24.73 -3.96 -3.81
N VAL A 539 23.79 -3.04 -4.05
CA VAL A 539 23.03 -2.38 -3.00
C VAL A 539 21.87 -3.29 -2.63
N VAL A 540 21.71 -3.60 -1.33
CA VAL A 540 20.67 -4.48 -0.79
C VAL A 540 19.80 -3.69 0.20
N PHE A 541 18.50 -3.94 0.19
CA PHE A 541 17.57 -3.33 1.14
C PHE A 541 16.38 -4.26 1.45
N PRO A 542 15.77 -4.18 2.66
CA PRO A 542 14.68 -5.07 3.07
C PRO A 542 13.37 -4.76 2.33
N ASP A 543 12.48 -5.76 2.15
CA ASP A 543 11.09 -5.52 1.67
C ASP A 543 10.33 -4.65 2.67
N ILE A 544 10.44 -4.95 3.97
CA ILE A 544 9.70 -4.24 5.02
C ILE A 544 10.65 -3.80 6.13
N SER A 545 10.62 -2.50 6.46
CA SER A 545 11.33 -1.95 7.62
C SER A 545 10.68 -0.67 8.13
N ASP A 546 10.97 -0.31 9.38
CA ASP A 546 10.57 0.92 10.04
C ASP A 546 11.29 2.16 9.48
N ARG A 547 12.55 1.96 9.09
CA ARG A 547 13.42 2.98 8.48
C ARG A 547 14.18 2.37 7.29
N PRO A 548 14.67 3.19 6.35
CA PRO A 548 15.47 2.68 5.24
C PRO A 548 16.76 2.03 5.77
N ARG A 549 17.16 0.93 5.13
CA ARG A 549 18.38 0.17 5.44
C ARG A 549 19.03 -0.24 4.13
N PHE A 550 19.37 0.76 3.30
CA PHE A 550 20.09 0.53 2.06
C PHE A 550 21.58 0.33 2.39
N ALA A 551 22.10 -0.81 2.00
CA ALA A 551 23.44 -1.28 2.36
C ALA A 551 24.22 -1.78 1.15
N LEU A 552 25.52 -1.56 1.13
CA LEU A 552 26.42 -2.09 0.09
C LEU A 552 26.93 -3.47 0.52
N ASP A 553 26.69 -4.48 -0.33
CA ASP A 553 27.25 -5.81 -0.21
C ASP A 553 28.34 -6.06 -1.25
N ARG A 554 29.47 -6.63 -0.79
CA ARG A 554 30.61 -7.05 -1.62
C ARG A 554 31.01 -8.50 -1.36
N SER A 555 30.25 -9.21 -0.49
CA SER A 555 30.61 -10.56 -0.07
C SER A 555 30.35 -11.61 -1.15
N GLY A 556 29.49 -11.32 -2.11
CA GLY A 556 29.01 -12.29 -3.08
C GLY A 556 27.88 -13.16 -2.58
N ALA A 557 27.33 -12.89 -1.39
CA ALA A 557 26.24 -13.63 -0.82
C ALA A 557 24.94 -13.53 -1.66
N VAL A 558 24.14 -14.58 -1.58
CA VAL A 558 22.79 -14.65 -2.17
C VAL A 558 21.85 -13.79 -1.34
N VAL A 559 20.91 -13.10 -1.98
CA VAL A 559 19.92 -12.26 -1.30
C VAL A 559 18.59 -13.01 -1.17
N ASN A 560 18.03 -13.07 0.04
CA ASN A 560 16.76 -13.72 0.32
C ASN A 560 15.56 -12.91 -0.22
N GLY A 561 14.42 -13.58 -0.44
CA GLY A 561 13.21 -13.01 -1.01
C GLY A 561 12.47 -11.97 -0.14
N ASP A 562 12.91 -11.77 1.10
CA ASP A 562 12.49 -10.70 2.01
C ASP A 562 13.31 -9.40 1.83
N CYS A 563 14.21 -9.39 0.84
CA CYS A 563 15.04 -8.26 0.45
C CYS A 563 14.97 -8.01 -1.06
N TYR A 564 15.33 -6.79 -1.44
CA TYR A 564 15.55 -6.36 -2.82
C TYR A 564 17.01 -5.95 -3.02
N TRP A 565 17.46 -5.94 -4.27
CA TRP A 565 18.83 -5.59 -4.58
C TRP A 565 19.00 -4.94 -5.96
N ILE A 566 20.08 -4.18 -6.10
CA ILE A 566 20.51 -3.49 -7.30
C ILE A 566 21.97 -3.89 -7.55
N SER A 567 22.26 -4.48 -8.71
CA SER A 567 23.64 -4.81 -9.09
C SER A 567 24.38 -3.57 -9.55
N LEU A 568 25.61 -3.37 -9.05
CA LEU A 568 26.45 -2.27 -9.51
C LEU A 568 26.88 -2.47 -10.98
N SER A 569 26.96 -3.71 -11.46
CA SER A 569 27.30 -3.99 -12.87
C SER A 569 26.23 -3.61 -13.88
N GLU A 570 25.04 -3.23 -13.40
CA GLU A 570 23.90 -2.80 -14.24
C GLU A 570 23.53 -1.34 -14.01
N LEU A 571 24.30 -0.59 -13.22
CA LEU A 571 24.12 0.85 -13.11
C LEU A 571 24.52 1.50 -14.44
N ASP A 572 23.55 2.11 -15.09
CA ASP A 572 23.72 2.76 -16.39
C ASP A 572 23.96 4.26 -16.18
N GLY A 573 25.10 4.75 -16.67
CA GLY A 573 25.44 6.18 -16.60
C GLY A 573 26.92 6.45 -16.90
N ASP A 574 27.21 7.71 -17.13
CA ASP A 574 28.57 8.22 -17.41
C ASP A 574 29.45 8.34 -16.15
N PHE A 575 28.93 7.92 -14.99
CA PHE A 575 29.59 8.02 -13.69
C PHE A 575 30.02 6.64 -13.16
N PRO A 576 31.07 6.56 -12.33
CA PRO A 576 31.46 5.31 -11.70
C PRO A 576 30.32 4.65 -10.92
N ALA A 577 30.07 3.37 -11.16
CA ALA A 577 28.96 2.64 -10.55
C ALA A 577 28.95 2.70 -9.01
N GLU A 578 30.14 2.76 -8.38
CA GLU A 578 30.24 2.88 -6.93
C GLU A 578 29.81 4.26 -6.42
N GLU A 579 30.11 5.33 -7.15
CA GLU A 579 29.66 6.68 -6.81
C GLU A 579 28.13 6.78 -6.91
N LEU A 580 27.55 6.25 -7.99
CA LEU A 580 26.10 6.17 -8.14
C LEU A 580 25.46 5.34 -7.03
N ALA A 581 26.06 4.21 -6.65
CA ALA A 581 25.54 3.39 -5.55
C ALA A 581 25.60 4.12 -4.20
N CYS A 582 26.68 4.86 -3.92
CA CYS A 582 26.81 5.69 -2.72
C CYS A 582 25.76 6.81 -2.72
N LEU A 583 25.58 7.50 -3.85
CA LEU A 583 24.56 8.54 -3.99
C LEU A 583 23.14 7.98 -3.78
N MET A 584 22.82 6.84 -4.40
CA MET A 584 21.53 6.16 -4.21
C MET A 584 21.29 5.80 -2.74
N MET A 585 22.29 5.24 -2.04
CA MET A 585 22.17 4.93 -0.62
C MET A 585 22.01 6.20 0.23
N GLY A 586 22.72 7.27 -0.09
CA GLY A 586 22.61 8.55 0.59
C GLY A 586 21.20 9.13 0.50
N ILE A 587 20.65 9.18 -0.69
CA ILE A 587 19.26 9.65 -0.90
C ILE A 587 18.25 8.74 -0.19
N ALA A 588 18.36 7.41 -0.36
CA ALA A 588 17.38 6.48 0.20
C ALA A 588 17.38 6.46 1.74
N ASN A 589 18.56 6.60 2.39
CA ASN A 589 18.71 6.59 3.85
C ASN A 589 18.53 7.99 4.48
N SER A 590 18.30 9.05 3.69
CA SER A 590 18.09 10.41 4.19
C SER A 590 16.64 10.66 4.65
N ALA A 591 16.46 11.71 5.45
CA ALA A 591 15.13 12.19 5.85
C ALA A 591 14.29 12.63 4.63
N LEU A 592 14.93 13.30 3.64
CA LEU A 592 14.28 13.68 2.39
C LEU A 592 13.79 12.46 1.61
N GLY A 593 14.61 11.41 1.50
CA GLY A 593 14.24 10.16 0.80
C GLY A 593 13.02 9.50 1.44
N VAL A 594 12.95 9.45 2.77
CA VAL A 594 11.79 8.93 3.52
C VAL A 594 10.55 9.79 3.28
N ARG A 595 10.69 11.12 3.39
CA ARG A 595 9.58 12.07 3.17
C ARG A 595 9.05 11.99 1.74
N PHE A 596 9.94 11.91 0.76
CA PHE A 596 9.56 11.74 -0.65
C PHE A 596 8.84 10.41 -0.88
N TYR A 597 9.35 9.32 -0.30
CA TYR A 597 8.72 8.01 -0.38
C TYR A 597 7.30 8.04 0.19
N ASP A 598 7.09 8.63 1.36
CA ASP A 598 5.78 8.74 1.99
C ASP A 598 4.81 9.60 1.16
N ALA A 599 5.30 10.73 0.62
CA ALA A 599 4.48 11.65 -0.19
C ALA A 599 4.06 11.05 -1.54
N VAL A 600 4.98 10.32 -2.20
CA VAL A 600 4.78 9.85 -3.58
C VAL A 600 4.25 8.42 -3.63
N CYS A 601 4.59 7.58 -2.66
CA CYS A 601 4.26 6.15 -2.69
C CYS A 601 3.12 5.77 -1.74
N GLY A 602 2.90 6.54 -0.67
CA GLY A 602 1.77 6.36 0.25
C GLY A 602 1.64 4.94 0.84
N ASN A 603 2.76 4.20 0.98
CA ASN A 603 2.73 2.78 1.33
C ASN A 603 3.28 2.55 2.73
N ARG A 604 2.61 3.12 3.73
CA ARG A 604 2.86 2.82 5.13
C ARG A 604 2.12 1.55 5.54
N LEU A 605 2.77 0.74 6.36
CA LEU A 605 2.23 -0.46 6.98
C LEU A 605 2.05 -0.25 8.49
N TYR A 606 1.55 -1.28 9.18
CA TYR A 606 1.40 -1.27 10.63
C TYR A 606 2.68 -0.85 11.36
N SER A 607 2.52 -0.08 12.42
CA SER A 607 3.62 0.42 13.27
C SER A 607 4.64 1.29 12.53
N GLY A 608 4.21 2.10 11.57
CA GLY A 608 5.06 3.02 10.83
C GLY A 608 6.04 2.36 9.87
N ARG A 609 5.95 1.04 9.66
CA ARG A 609 6.79 0.33 8.71
C ARG A 609 6.45 0.73 7.27
N ARG A 610 7.43 0.65 6.39
CA ARG A 610 7.28 0.91 4.95
C ARG A 610 7.63 -0.34 4.16
N ARG A 611 7.02 -0.47 2.99
CA ARG A 611 7.25 -1.59 2.10
C ARG A 611 8.07 -1.14 0.89
N TRP A 612 9.37 -1.38 0.91
CA TRP A 612 10.36 -0.95 -0.08
C TRP A 612 10.38 -1.85 -1.32
N ILE A 613 9.27 -1.90 -2.07
CA ILE A 613 9.19 -2.72 -3.29
C ILE A 613 9.63 -1.95 -4.53
N THR A 614 9.99 -2.69 -5.57
CA THR A 614 10.51 -2.15 -6.83
C THR A 614 9.71 -0.98 -7.37
N GLN A 615 8.38 -1.09 -7.45
CA GLN A 615 7.52 -0.05 -8.05
C GLN A 615 7.53 1.30 -7.31
N TYR A 616 7.98 1.32 -6.06
CA TYR A 616 8.08 2.53 -5.26
C TYR A 616 9.53 3.02 -5.17
N VAL A 617 10.47 2.12 -4.87
CA VAL A 617 11.89 2.48 -4.78
C VAL A 617 12.42 2.98 -6.11
N SER A 618 11.94 2.46 -7.25
CA SER A 618 12.29 2.96 -8.59
C SER A 618 11.93 4.43 -8.82
N ARG A 619 11.08 5.03 -7.99
CA ARG A 619 10.64 6.44 -8.11
C ARG A 619 11.50 7.42 -7.32
N LEU A 620 12.40 6.93 -6.44
CA LEU A 620 13.27 7.81 -5.67
C LEU A 620 14.12 8.70 -6.59
N PRO A 621 14.18 10.02 -6.32
CA PRO A 621 14.88 10.97 -7.17
C PRO A 621 16.39 10.92 -6.93
N LEU A 622 17.17 11.22 -7.96
CA LEU A 622 18.60 11.45 -7.86
C LEU A 622 18.93 12.85 -8.38
N PRO A 623 19.72 13.64 -7.65
CA PRO A 623 20.28 14.87 -8.17
C PRO A 623 21.36 14.57 -9.20
N ASP A 624 21.81 15.59 -9.94
CA ASP A 624 22.95 15.46 -10.87
C ASP A 624 24.21 15.01 -10.12
N PRO A 625 24.78 13.84 -10.45
CA PRO A 625 25.99 13.32 -9.80
C PRO A 625 27.21 14.24 -9.93
N ALA A 626 27.30 15.08 -10.96
CA ALA A 626 28.37 16.05 -11.14
C ALA A 626 28.25 17.27 -10.20
N GLY A 627 27.09 17.46 -9.56
CA GLY A 627 26.85 18.56 -8.64
C GLY A 627 27.68 18.43 -7.36
N ALA A 628 28.29 19.52 -6.88
CA ALA A 628 29.12 19.49 -5.67
C ALA A 628 28.43 18.88 -4.44
N PRO A 629 27.12 19.13 -4.15
CA PRO A 629 26.45 18.43 -3.05
C PRO A 629 26.32 16.90 -3.28
N ALA A 630 26.09 16.45 -4.52
CA ALA A 630 25.97 15.02 -4.83
C ALA A 630 27.29 14.29 -4.67
N VAL A 631 28.41 14.90 -5.09
CA VAL A 631 29.76 14.38 -4.84
C VAL A 631 30.02 14.28 -3.34
N ALA A 632 29.69 15.32 -2.56
CA ALA A 632 29.85 15.30 -1.11
C ALA A 632 29.00 14.21 -0.42
N ILE A 633 27.77 13.97 -0.91
CA ILE A 633 26.92 12.85 -0.44
C ILE A 633 27.61 11.51 -0.71
N ALA A 634 28.13 11.30 -1.93
CA ALA A 634 28.79 10.05 -2.29
C ALA A 634 30.05 9.80 -1.45
N ASP A 635 30.86 10.83 -1.19
CA ASP A 635 32.05 10.75 -0.36
C ASP A 635 31.73 10.45 1.11
N LEU A 636 30.72 11.14 1.67
CA LEU A 636 30.24 10.89 3.03
C LEU A 636 29.75 9.44 3.17
N VAL A 637 28.91 8.97 2.23
CA VAL A 637 28.40 7.59 2.25
C VAL A 637 29.51 6.56 2.09
N ARG A 638 30.52 6.83 1.26
CA ARG A 638 31.71 5.97 1.12
C ARG A 638 32.45 5.83 2.46
N ALA A 639 32.60 6.93 3.19
CA ALA A 639 33.15 6.90 4.54
C ALA A 639 32.29 6.12 5.53
N LEU A 640 30.94 6.27 5.48
CA LEU A 640 30.02 5.56 6.34
C LEU A 640 29.94 4.05 6.06
N VAL A 641 30.22 3.61 4.84
CA VAL A 641 30.34 2.18 4.50
C VAL A 641 31.57 1.58 5.18
N GLN A 642 32.65 2.34 5.33
CA GLN A 642 33.88 1.91 6.00
C GLN A 642 33.80 2.03 7.52
N GLU A 643 33.22 3.11 8.04
CA GLU A 643 33.10 3.45 9.46
C GLU A 643 31.62 3.70 9.85
N PRO A 644 30.77 2.66 9.91
CA PRO A 644 29.32 2.83 10.12
C PRO A 644 28.95 3.32 11.51
N GLU A 645 29.81 3.21 12.51
CA GLU A 645 29.63 3.79 13.83
C GLU A 645 29.49 5.32 13.81
N ARG A 646 30.00 5.99 12.79
CA ARG A 646 29.85 7.43 12.57
C ARG A 646 28.46 7.84 12.10
N ALA A 647 27.60 6.87 11.70
CA ALA A 647 26.32 7.15 11.05
C ALA A 647 25.37 8.02 11.89
N LEU A 648 25.35 7.85 13.22
CA LEU A 648 24.49 8.65 14.11
C LEU A 648 24.87 10.14 14.11
N VAL A 649 26.17 10.43 14.07
CA VAL A 649 26.69 11.81 14.07
C VAL A 649 26.57 12.43 12.66
N ALA A 650 26.75 11.63 11.62
CA ALA A 650 26.73 12.07 10.24
C ALA A 650 25.34 12.21 9.62
N GLN A 651 24.27 11.76 10.30
CA GLN A 651 22.90 11.80 9.73
C GLN A 651 22.46 13.22 9.41
N GLN A 652 22.71 14.19 10.30
CA GLN A 652 22.34 15.59 10.06
C GLN A 652 23.13 16.18 8.89
N GLU A 653 24.43 15.89 8.79
CA GLU A 653 25.27 16.33 7.67
C GLU A 653 24.76 15.77 6.34
N LEU A 654 24.37 14.48 6.31
CA LEU A 654 23.77 13.85 5.14
C LEU A 654 22.47 14.54 4.73
N ASP A 655 21.58 14.79 5.68
CA ASP A 655 20.29 15.41 5.42
C ASP A 655 20.46 16.85 4.89
N ASP A 656 21.42 17.61 5.42
CA ASP A 656 21.74 18.95 4.96
C ASP A 656 22.36 18.94 3.53
N LEU A 657 23.21 17.96 3.23
CA LEU A 657 23.77 17.76 1.89
C LEU A 657 22.67 17.41 0.88
N VAL A 658 21.78 16.50 1.25
CA VAL A 658 20.67 16.09 0.38
C VAL A 658 19.70 17.24 0.14
N ASN A 659 19.35 18.05 1.15
CA ASN A 659 18.53 19.23 0.98
C ASN A 659 19.22 20.24 0.01
N ARG A 660 20.53 20.49 0.16
CA ARG A 660 21.28 21.35 -0.77
C ARG A 660 21.28 20.82 -2.21
N ALA A 661 21.35 19.49 -2.39
CA ALA A 661 21.35 18.87 -3.72
C ALA A 661 20.05 19.14 -4.48
N PHE A 662 18.93 19.29 -3.76
CA PHE A 662 17.62 19.66 -4.33
C PHE A 662 17.25 21.13 -4.12
N ALA A 663 18.15 21.97 -3.55
CA ALA A 663 17.96 23.40 -3.25
C ALA A 663 16.72 23.66 -2.35
N LEU A 664 16.61 22.86 -1.29
CA LEU A 664 15.58 22.93 -0.28
C LEU A 664 16.09 23.57 1.03
#